data_282f2d0ac4d9d694aee8e51dfde709e6
#
_entry.id   282f2d0ac4d9d694aee8e51dfde709e6
#
_cell.length_a   1.000
_cell.length_b   1.000
_cell.length_c   1.000
_cell.angle_alpha   90.00
_cell.angle_beta   90.00
_cell.angle_gamma   90.00
#
_symmetry.space_group_name_H-M   'P 1'
#
loop_
_entity.id
_entity.type
_entity.pdbx_description
1 polymer ?
#
loop_
_entity_poly.entity_id
_entity_poly.type
_entity_poly.pdbx_seq_one_letter_code
_entity_poly.pdbx_strand_id
1 'polypeptide(L)'
;LKYKTALKHLGRMCRNSAKIELYFLNQLYIQQSNPTTMPTYTCDKCGRVFKRKSGYDDHKTKKNDCSQNTVITTVIDAKVNEKVKEAIHAMQPKTEITSENKVSFFEDLHNLLWNKAGLSPERALEHMTFFFAYRLIEPQADTLGLPQECRWSFIASFKNENDLFEAIKKGVSEFRKRTETKPFFKPHEIQKADVVFDVVQQINRISLAVLQETDTLGDIFEYMLGRGMSTMSDEGQYFTNRAICKLAFKLAHEIKKTLRRADGTLCTFADWFCGTGGFPAEYVKGVKANLPTVDWKKDAGSIYCQDMNVSSVTTTLLNLLILTGIPFNGNKIRSSNSFSDPITTGAGAPFEGLAIDYSFMNPPYGGDKTKGKDYKFHYSKMVKEEDGSTSKKFCVNQEIRSIGIEDDDKVSAGVQLAMATLSPDGGVCCIVLPQGFFFSASKKCVELRKRIAEEYRIWQVVDIASGSFLNTGTKTSMLVFQRGVGPTEKVSFIGLDESLLAEATLTDLQSKNHSLNFKHYIPQSVVEVEGFEMVKLGDIIEKVKSGKTNSTEISNSGDYDFYGCTAVVPTGKHDRFDFDGDEYLLFAKSGGNAKTKVGENLGIGKFHYVQGKTAGNIAVYQYRIRDTTKVSYRYLYHILRSRLSEIQLLADYTTGNGNINIENMYSLVSLPVPSLERQHQIVDAIDGWAMMAQHEEQALKILEKQMMFQVKEMGRGQPRVKLGEVCEINHGMRITKKNDIGTIYPVYGGGNDTFRTDAKNREGFTCKVSRFGISEHNCVQTIHGDYWLMDSGFTVRGVSEKTIDSYIYYWLMQHKILVYQCGRATAQMNMDMDAFRKIEIPHPPLAEQQTLQPDFDEIRHKHEKIKTYKSKAQDAIRRLIPSAGA
;
A
#
# COMPACT_ATOMS: atom_id res chain seq x y z
N LEU A 1 -12.32 -21.95 -47.72
CA LEU A 1 -12.52 -23.39 -47.36
C LEU A 1 -12.46 -23.66 -45.86
N LYS A 2 -11.51 -23.03 -45.14
CA LYS A 2 -11.40 -23.18 -43.68
C LYS A 2 -12.64 -22.67 -42.91
N TYR A 3 -13.29 -21.62 -43.42
CA TYR A 3 -14.53 -21.08 -42.84
C TYR A 3 -15.75 -21.99 -42.99
N LYS A 4 -15.86 -22.74 -44.07
CA LYS A 4 -16.94 -23.70 -44.25
C LYS A 4 -16.84 -24.93 -43.34
N THR A 5 -15.63 -25.30 -42.93
CA THR A 5 -15.38 -26.40 -41.99
C THR A 5 -15.70 -26.01 -40.56
N ALA A 6 -15.41 -24.77 -40.15
CA ALA A 6 -15.75 -24.22 -38.84
C ALA A 6 -17.29 -24.08 -38.66
N LEU A 7 -17.97 -23.58 -39.68
CA LEU A 7 -19.44 -23.48 -39.67
C LEU A 7 -20.14 -24.86 -39.61
N LYS A 8 -19.57 -25.91 -40.25
CA LYS A 8 -20.06 -27.28 -40.12
C LYS A 8 -19.87 -27.91 -38.76
N HIS A 9 -18.83 -27.50 -38.06
CA HIS A 9 -18.59 -27.93 -36.67
C HIS A 9 -19.57 -27.27 -35.69
N LEU A 10 -19.80 -25.97 -35.85
CA LEU A 10 -20.79 -25.22 -35.05
C LEU A 10 -22.22 -25.69 -35.33
N GLY A 11 -22.57 -26.02 -36.57
CA GLY A 11 -23.89 -26.55 -36.93
C GLY A 11 -24.19 -27.97 -36.40
N ARG A 12 -23.16 -28.74 -35.98
CA ARG A 12 -23.35 -30.03 -35.28
C ARG A 12 -23.63 -29.91 -33.80
N MET A 13 -23.25 -28.77 -33.19
CA MET A 13 -23.47 -28.53 -31.75
C MET A 13 -24.81 -27.86 -31.43
N CYS A 14 -25.52 -27.28 -32.41
CA CYS A 14 -26.80 -26.61 -32.23
C CYS A 14 -27.86 -27.15 -33.17
N ARG A 15 -28.79 -27.97 -32.67
CA ARG A 15 -29.91 -28.58 -33.45
C ARG A 15 -31.03 -27.63 -33.89
N ASN A 16 -30.79 -26.29 -33.89
CA ASN A 16 -31.73 -25.28 -34.41
C ASN A 16 -31.01 -24.26 -35.32
N SER A 17 -30.27 -24.71 -36.32
CA SER A 17 -29.23 -23.96 -37.01
C SER A 17 -29.67 -23.00 -38.11
N ALA A 18 -30.87 -23.13 -38.69
CA ALA A 18 -31.28 -22.33 -39.85
C ALA A 18 -31.46 -20.82 -39.58
N LYS A 19 -31.79 -20.43 -38.32
CA LYS A 19 -31.92 -19.00 -37.94
C LYS A 19 -30.60 -18.36 -37.60
N ILE A 20 -29.65 -19.14 -37.12
CA ILE A 20 -28.32 -18.67 -36.72
C ILE A 20 -27.43 -18.45 -37.98
N GLU A 21 -27.51 -19.32 -38.96
CA GLU A 21 -26.78 -19.14 -40.20
C GLU A 21 -27.24 -17.90 -41.00
N LEU A 22 -28.56 -17.59 -41.02
CA LEU A 22 -29.06 -16.37 -41.65
C LEU A 22 -28.62 -15.08 -40.93
N TYR A 23 -28.48 -15.13 -39.61
CA TYR A 23 -28.02 -13.99 -38.86
C TYR A 23 -26.53 -13.72 -39.07
N PHE A 24 -25.69 -14.73 -39.11
CA PHE A 24 -24.26 -14.59 -39.38
C PHE A 24 -23.94 -14.14 -40.80
N LEU A 25 -24.65 -14.67 -41.76
CA LEU A 25 -24.50 -14.23 -43.16
C LEU A 25 -24.92 -12.77 -43.36
N ASN A 26 -25.93 -12.31 -42.62
CA ASN A 26 -26.36 -10.91 -42.67
C ASN A 26 -25.37 -9.94 -42.01
N GLN A 27 -24.72 -10.33 -40.90
CA GLN A 27 -23.71 -9.51 -40.25
C GLN A 27 -22.41 -9.43 -41.06
N LEU A 28 -21.96 -10.52 -41.64
CA LEU A 28 -20.78 -10.55 -42.55
C LEU A 28 -20.97 -9.75 -43.82
N TYR A 29 -22.22 -9.72 -44.36
CA TYR A 29 -22.55 -8.93 -45.55
C TYR A 29 -22.57 -7.41 -45.27
N ILE A 30 -22.88 -7.01 -44.04
CA ILE A 30 -22.90 -5.60 -43.62
C ILE A 30 -21.48 -5.05 -43.44
N GLN A 31 -20.51 -5.89 -43.08
CA GLN A 31 -19.11 -5.44 -42.91
C GLN A 31 -18.29 -5.32 -44.21
N GLN A 32 -18.77 -5.86 -45.34
CA GLN A 32 -18.01 -5.87 -46.61
C GLN A 32 -18.54 -4.92 -47.69
N SER A 33 -19.64 -4.16 -47.42
CA SER A 33 -20.16 -3.23 -48.41
C SER A 33 -19.82 -1.78 -48.03
N ASN A 34 -19.02 -1.11 -48.86
CA ASN A 34 -18.77 0.33 -48.87
C ASN A 34 -20.09 1.12 -48.79
N PRO A 35 -20.13 2.27 -48.12
CA PRO A 35 -21.35 3.02 -47.84
C PRO A 35 -21.75 3.84 -49.11
N THR A 36 -22.67 3.33 -49.88
CA THR A 36 -23.52 4.15 -50.72
C THR A 36 -24.90 4.23 -50.07
N THR A 37 -25.28 5.44 -49.80
CA THR A 37 -26.44 5.91 -49.06
C THR A 37 -27.77 5.37 -49.57
N MET A 38 -28.37 4.39 -48.84
CA MET A 38 -29.81 4.15 -48.91
C MET A 38 -30.44 4.46 -47.53
N PRO A 39 -31.63 5.08 -47.47
CA PRO A 39 -32.28 5.39 -46.19
C PRO A 39 -32.70 4.08 -45.49
N THR A 40 -32.32 3.98 -44.22
CA THR A 40 -32.77 2.88 -43.34
C THR A 40 -33.85 3.38 -42.40
N TYR A 41 -34.83 2.56 -42.06
CA TYR A 41 -35.93 2.86 -41.16
C TYR A 41 -35.81 2.05 -39.87
N THR A 42 -35.70 2.69 -38.72
CA THR A 42 -35.52 2.06 -37.43
C THR A 42 -36.82 2.10 -36.60
N CYS A 43 -37.21 1.00 -35.98
CA CYS A 43 -38.38 0.96 -35.09
C CYS A 43 -38.01 1.53 -33.74
N ASP A 44 -38.66 2.59 -33.28
CA ASP A 44 -38.41 3.28 -32.00
C ASP A 44 -38.75 2.45 -30.76
N LYS A 45 -39.59 1.40 -30.91
CA LYS A 45 -40.00 0.51 -29.81
C LYS A 45 -39.07 -0.69 -29.59
N CYS A 46 -38.44 -1.24 -30.66
CA CYS A 46 -37.61 -2.45 -30.53
C CYS A 46 -36.24 -2.33 -31.21
N GLY A 47 -35.86 -1.18 -31.73
CA GLY A 47 -34.56 -0.92 -32.32
C GLY A 47 -34.27 -1.63 -33.68
N ARG A 48 -35.23 -2.35 -34.24
CA ARG A 48 -35.02 -3.13 -35.48
C ARG A 48 -34.90 -2.20 -36.68
N VAL A 49 -33.85 -2.40 -37.50
CA VAL A 49 -33.54 -1.63 -38.68
C VAL A 49 -34.07 -2.33 -39.95
N PHE A 50 -34.80 -1.59 -40.77
CA PHE A 50 -35.38 -2.06 -42.03
C PHE A 50 -34.74 -1.34 -43.22
N LYS A 51 -34.38 -2.09 -44.27
CA LYS A 51 -33.81 -1.55 -45.50
C LYS A 51 -34.86 -1.07 -46.52
N ARG A 52 -36.15 -1.35 -46.23
CA ARG A 52 -37.28 -0.92 -47.09
C ARG A 52 -38.39 -0.37 -46.23
N LYS A 53 -39.00 0.73 -46.66
CA LYS A 53 -40.10 1.38 -45.96
C LYS A 53 -41.30 0.48 -45.75
N SER A 54 -41.66 -0.35 -46.76
CA SER A 54 -42.77 -1.33 -46.65
C SER A 54 -42.59 -2.32 -45.50
N GLY A 55 -41.37 -2.84 -45.27
CA GLY A 55 -41.11 -3.75 -44.18
C GLY A 55 -41.17 -3.06 -42.80
N TYR A 56 -40.84 -1.77 -42.73
CA TYR A 56 -40.99 -0.96 -41.52
C TYR A 56 -42.47 -0.66 -41.22
N ASP A 57 -43.24 -0.31 -42.26
CA ASP A 57 -44.67 -0.02 -42.13
C ASP A 57 -45.45 -1.28 -41.76
N ASP A 58 -45.13 -2.46 -42.35
CA ASP A 58 -45.71 -3.77 -41.99
C ASP A 58 -45.35 -4.18 -40.54
N HIS A 59 -44.19 -3.76 -40.05
CA HIS A 59 -43.78 -4.01 -38.66
C HIS A 59 -44.59 -3.15 -37.68
N LYS A 60 -44.88 -1.89 -38.03
CA LYS A 60 -45.67 -0.94 -37.18
C LYS A 60 -47.16 -1.32 -37.13
N THR A 61 -47.69 -1.95 -38.19
CA THR A 61 -49.12 -2.29 -38.26
C THR A 61 -49.47 -3.62 -37.58
N LYS A 62 -48.49 -4.43 -37.18
CA LYS A 62 -48.78 -5.68 -36.45
C LYS A 62 -49.27 -5.40 -35.03
N LYS A 63 -50.43 -5.93 -34.66
CA LYS A 63 -51.13 -5.76 -33.35
C LYS A 63 -50.37 -6.31 -32.14
N ASN A 64 -49.27 -7.01 -32.29
CA ASN A 64 -48.47 -7.52 -31.18
C ASN A 64 -47.40 -6.49 -30.80
N ASP A 65 -47.33 -6.17 -29.49
CA ASP A 65 -46.34 -5.26 -28.97
C ASP A 65 -44.93 -5.83 -29.16
N CYS A 66 -44.12 -5.19 -29.99
CA CYS A 66 -42.76 -5.62 -30.28
C CYS A 66 -41.75 -5.36 -29.13
N SER A 67 -42.16 -4.66 -28.06
CA SER A 67 -41.32 -4.37 -26.90
C SER A 67 -41.06 -5.60 -26.02
N GLN A 68 -41.96 -6.60 -26.01
CA GLN A 68 -41.76 -7.83 -25.22
C GLN A 68 -40.67 -8.77 -25.79
N ASN A 69 -40.33 -8.64 -27.08
CA ASN A 69 -39.27 -9.45 -27.67
C ASN A 69 -37.84 -8.93 -27.41
N THR A 70 -37.72 -7.70 -26.89
CA THR A 70 -36.41 -7.04 -26.69
C THR A 70 -35.63 -7.67 -25.53
N VAL A 71 -36.31 -8.11 -24.45
CA VAL A 71 -35.66 -8.70 -23.28
C VAL A 71 -35.08 -10.08 -23.58
N ILE A 72 -35.81 -10.89 -24.35
CA ILE A 72 -35.35 -12.25 -24.75
C ILE A 72 -34.21 -12.14 -25.77
N THR A 73 -34.30 -11.22 -26.70
CA THR A 73 -33.24 -11.00 -27.71
C THR A 73 -31.96 -10.46 -27.04
N THR A 74 -32.06 -9.54 -26.07
CA THR A 74 -30.90 -8.98 -25.36
C THR A 74 -30.18 -10.02 -24.50
N VAL A 75 -30.90 -10.96 -23.88
CA VAL A 75 -30.30 -12.03 -23.07
C VAL A 75 -29.65 -13.11 -23.97
N ILE A 76 -30.25 -13.39 -25.12
CA ILE A 76 -29.68 -14.33 -26.10
C ILE A 76 -28.45 -13.68 -26.77
N ASP A 77 -28.51 -12.40 -27.13
CA ASP A 77 -27.39 -11.65 -27.73
C ASP A 77 -26.21 -11.49 -26.74
N ALA A 78 -26.47 -11.31 -25.41
CA ALA A 78 -25.42 -11.28 -24.41
C ALA A 78 -24.71 -12.65 -24.26
N LYS A 79 -25.46 -13.75 -24.17
CA LYS A 79 -24.89 -15.11 -24.10
C LYS A 79 -24.23 -15.58 -25.40
N VAL A 80 -24.76 -15.17 -26.53
CA VAL A 80 -24.16 -15.46 -27.85
C VAL A 80 -22.91 -14.63 -28.06
N ASN A 81 -22.91 -13.34 -27.67
CA ASN A 81 -21.72 -12.48 -27.69
C ASN A 81 -20.61 -12.95 -26.76
N GLU A 82 -20.95 -13.51 -25.60
CA GLU A 82 -19.99 -14.09 -24.68
C GLU A 82 -19.34 -15.36 -25.28
N LYS A 83 -20.14 -16.27 -25.81
CA LYS A 83 -19.63 -17.47 -26.51
C LYS A 83 -18.93 -17.16 -27.84
N VAL A 84 -19.33 -16.11 -28.54
CA VAL A 84 -18.64 -15.63 -29.74
C VAL A 84 -17.34 -14.94 -29.37
N LYS A 85 -17.27 -14.20 -28.27
CA LYS A 85 -16.01 -13.67 -27.74
C LYS A 85 -15.06 -14.80 -27.32
N GLU A 86 -15.57 -15.85 -26.67
CA GLU A 86 -14.78 -17.04 -26.33
C GLU A 86 -14.27 -17.77 -27.59
N ALA A 87 -15.13 -17.93 -28.61
CA ALA A 87 -14.74 -18.55 -29.88
C ALA A 87 -13.80 -17.67 -30.72
N ILE A 88 -13.98 -16.35 -30.73
CA ILE A 88 -13.08 -15.39 -31.37
C ILE A 88 -11.74 -15.34 -30.64
N HIS A 89 -11.74 -15.41 -29.31
CA HIS A 89 -10.51 -15.49 -28.53
C HIS A 89 -9.74 -16.79 -28.77
N ALA A 90 -10.46 -17.90 -29.01
CA ALA A 90 -9.88 -19.18 -29.44
C ALA A 90 -9.41 -19.20 -30.92
N MET A 91 -9.91 -18.28 -31.77
CA MET A 91 -9.60 -18.20 -33.20
C MET A 91 -8.66 -17.04 -33.59
N GLN A 92 -8.29 -16.16 -32.65
CA GLN A 92 -7.28 -15.14 -32.94
C GLN A 92 -5.95 -15.80 -33.30
N PRO A 93 -5.22 -15.35 -34.32
CA PRO A 93 -3.86 -15.79 -34.54
C PRO A 93 -3.09 -15.52 -33.24
N LYS A 94 -2.44 -16.55 -32.72
CA LYS A 94 -1.72 -16.55 -31.46
C LYS A 94 -0.73 -15.38 -31.50
N THR A 95 -1.09 -14.25 -30.91
CA THR A 95 -0.26 -13.05 -30.84
C THR A 95 1.04 -13.43 -30.12
N GLU A 96 2.16 -13.04 -30.68
CA GLU A 96 3.45 -13.21 -30.04
C GLU A 96 3.42 -12.45 -28.68
N ILE A 97 3.99 -13.02 -27.64
CA ILE A 97 4.01 -12.41 -26.32
C ILE A 97 5.12 -11.37 -26.30
N THR A 98 4.71 -10.13 -26.09
CA THR A 98 5.58 -8.95 -25.98
C THR A 98 5.61 -8.44 -24.54
N SER A 99 6.48 -7.48 -24.24
CA SER A 99 6.53 -6.82 -22.93
C SER A 99 5.22 -6.14 -22.53
N GLU A 100 4.37 -5.77 -23.50
CA GLU A 100 3.09 -5.07 -23.25
C GLU A 100 1.96 -6.02 -22.83
N ASN A 101 1.93 -7.26 -23.37
CA ASN A 101 0.87 -8.22 -23.09
C ASN A 101 1.28 -9.36 -22.14
N LYS A 102 2.52 -9.32 -21.61
CA LYS A 102 3.04 -10.37 -20.73
C LYS A 102 2.20 -10.57 -19.46
N VAL A 103 1.71 -9.51 -18.83
CA VAL A 103 0.93 -9.59 -17.59
C VAL A 103 -0.36 -10.37 -17.80
N SER A 104 -1.11 -10.06 -18.85
CA SER A 104 -2.34 -10.77 -19.21
C SER A 104 -2.06 -12.25 -19.52
N PHE A 105 -0.95 -12.54 -20.19
CA PHE A 105 -0.55 -13.90 -20.47
C PHE A 105 -0.28 -14.72 -19.21
N PHE A 106 0.39 -14.14 -18.22
CA PHE A 106 0.65 -14.82 -16.96
C PHE A 106 -0.61 -15.01 -16.12
N GLU A 107 -1.54 -14.04 -16.16
CA GLU A 107 -2.86 -14.20 -15.54
C GLU A 107 -3.63 -15.38 -16.14
N ASP A 108 -3.64 -15.47 -17.45
CA ASP A 108 -4.34 -16.54 -18.16
C ASP A 108 -3.74 -17.92 -17.82
N LEU A 109 -2.40 -18.00 -17.76
CA LEU A 109 -1.68 -19.23 -17.41
C LEU A 109 -1.91 -19.63 -15.95
N HIS A 110 -1.88 -18.67 -15.03
CA HIS A 110 -2.21 -18.93 -13.64
C HIS A 110 -3.65 -19.37 -13.45
N ASN A 111 -4.60 -18.70 -14.09
CA ASN A 111 -6.03 -19.03 -14.04
C ASN A 111 -6.31 -20.41 -14.64
N LEU A 112 -5.56 -20.80 -15.68
CA LEU A 112 -5.63 -22.14 -16.26
C LEU A 112 -5.27 -23.20 -15.22
N LEU A 113 -4.15 -23.03 -14.52
CA LEU A 113 -3.66 -23.95 -13.49
C LEU A 113 -4.57 -23.95 -12.25
N TRP A 114 -5.02 -22.78 -11.81
CA TRP A 114 -5.93 -22.68 -10.68
C TRP A 114 -7.29 -23.31 -10.96
N ASN A 115 -7.97 -22.85 -12.02
CA ASN A 115 -9.36 -23.23 -12.26
C ASN A 115 -9.50 -24.62 -12.91
N LYS A 116 -8.64 -24.98 -13.87
CA LYS A 116 -8.75 -26.25 -14.59
C LYS A 116 -8.00 -27.40 -13.92
N ALA A 117 -6.79 -27.16 -13.37
CA ALA A 117 -6.07 -28.17 -12.62
C ALA A 117 -6.62 -28.37 -11.21
N GLY A 118 -7.32 -27.38 -10.64
CA GLY A 118 -7.83 -27.41 -9.28
C GLY A 118 -6.76 -27.23 -8.22
N LEU A 119 -5.67 -26.56 -8.57
CA LEU A 119 -4.58 -26.23 -7.65
C LEU A 119 -4.95 -25.03 -6.77
N SER A 120 -4.33 -24.89 -5.60
CA SER A 120 -4.38 -23.60 -4.88
C SER A 120 -3.62 -22.53 -5.68
N PRO A 121 -3.88 -21.22 -5.45
CA PRO A 121 -3.15 -20.16 -6.13
C PRO A 121 -1.62 -20.29 -6.00
N GLU A 122 -1.12 -20.65 -4.82
CA GLU A 122 0.30 -20.86 -4.55
C GLU A 122 0.87 -22.03 -5.36
N ARG A 123 0.12 -23.15 -5.39
CA ARG A 123 0.48 -24.32 -6.17
C ARG A 123 0.45 -24.06 -7.67
N ALA A 124 -0.50 -23.26 -8.15
CA ALA A 124 -0.54 -22.83 -9.54
C ALA A 124 0.74 -22.05 -9.91
N LEU A 125 1.21 -21.17 -9.03
CA LEU A 125 2.46 -20.43 -9.22
C LEU A 125 3.70 -21.33 -9.21
N GLU A 126 3.76 -22.32 -8.30
CA GLU A 126 4.84 -23.32 -8.28
C GLU A 126 4.89 -24.13 -9.61
N HIS A 127 3.75 -24.52 -10.14
CA HIS A 127 3.68 -25.23 -11.41
C HIS A 127 3.98 -24.35 -12.63
N MET A 128 3.61 -23.08 -12.62
CA MET A 128 4.09 -22.12 -13.63
C MET A 128 5.62 -22.06 -13.62
N THR A 129 6.23 -21.90 -12.44
CA THR A 129 7.66 -21.88 -12.23
C THR A 129 8.34 -23.14 -12.79
N PHE A 130 7.77 -24.30 -12.53
CA PHE A 130 8.21 -25.59 -13.06
C PHE A 130 8.25 -25.61 -14.60
N PHE A 131 7.16 -25.23 -15.28
CA PHE A 131 7.11 -25.27 -16.75
C PHE A 131 8.04 -24.24 -17.39
N PHE A 132 8.21 -23.05 -16.79
CA PHE A 132 9.20 -22.09 -17.24
C PHE A 132 10.64 -22.59 -17.08
N ALA A 133 10.95 -23.20 -15.93
CA ALA A 133 12.26 -23.84 -15.73
C ALA A 133 12.53 -24.88 -16.80
N TYR A 134 11.56 -25.71 -17.12
CA TYR A 134 11.68 -26.76 -18.13
C TYR A 134 12.07 -26.17 -19.50
N ARG A 135 11.38 -25.10 -19.92
CA ARG A 135 11.68 -24.45 -21.19
C ARG A 135 13.03 -23.74 -21.20
N LEU A 136 13.38 -23.06 -20.09
CA LEU A 136 14.59 -22.26 -19.98
C LEU A 136 15.87 -23.08 -19.91
N ILE A 137 15.78 -24.34 -19.52
CA ILE A 137 16.92 -25.27 -19.51
C ILE A 137 17.25 -25.78 -20.92
N GLU A 138 16.35 -25.67 -21.91
CA GLU A 138 16.56 -26.15 -23.27
C GLU A 138 17.91 -25.75 -23.89
N PRO A 139 18.39 -24.48 -23.83
CA PRO A 139 19.68 -24.10 -24.38
C PRO A 139 20.89 -24.79 -23.72
N GLN A 140 20.68 -25.36 -22.52
CA GLN A 140 21.73 -26.09 -21.78
C GLN A 140 21.62 -27.62 -21.89
N ALA A 141 20.66 -28.10 -22.69
CA ALA A 141 20.32 -29.51 -22.79
C ALA A 141 21.53 -30.40 -23.12
N ASP A 142 22.39 -29.96 -24.08
CA ASP A 142 23.60 -30.68 -24.46
C ASP A 142 24.65 -30.69 -23.35
N THR A 143 24.89 -29.56 -22.69
CA THR A 143 25.80 -29.42 -21.55
C THR A 143 25.37 -30.29 -20.37
N LEU A 144 24.08 -30.43 -20.15
CA LEU A 144 23.48 -31.24 -19.09
C LEU A 144 23.34 -32.73 -19.49
N GLY A 145 23.67 -33.08 -20.73
CA GLY A 145 23.49 -34.44 -21.23
C GLY A 145 22.04 -34.93 -21.21
N LEU A 146 21.11 -34.04 -21.51
CA LEU A 146 19.66 -34.38 -21.52
C LEU A 146 19.31 -35.14 -22.80
N PRO A 147 18.61 -36.31 -22.70
CA PRO A 147 18.11 -37.03 -23.84
C PRO A 147 17.21 -36.16 -24.70
N GLN A 148 17.23 -36.35 -26.02
CA GLN A 148 16.45 -35.55 -26.96
C GLN A 148 14.94 -35.59 -26.65
N GLU A 149 14.44 -36.77 -26.27
CA GLU A 149 13.07 -36.99 -25.93
C GLU A 149 12.60 -36.27 -24.62
N CYS A 150 13.54 -35.74 -23.85
CA CYS A 150 13.27 -34.97 -22.63
C CYS A 150 13.46 -33.46 -22.83
N ARG A 151 13.71 -32.99 -24.07
CA ARG A 151 13.89 -31.56 -24.38
C ARG A 151 12.54 -30.89 -24.61
N TRP A 152 12.47 -29.63 -24.25
CA TRP A 152 11.21 -28.87 -24.42
C TRP A 152 10.72 -28.85 -25.86
N SER A 153 11.62 -28.61 -26.83
CA SER A 153 11.29 -28.58 -28.25
C SER A 153 10.66 -29.89 -28.73
N PHE A 154 11.15 -31.03 -28.26
CA PHE A 154 10.60 -32.35 -28.57
C PHE A 154 9.20 -32.52 -27.93
N ILE A 155 9.09 -32.23 -26.64
CA ILE A 155 7.82 -32.35 -25.90
C ILE A 155 6.75 -31.42 -26.45
N ALA A 156 7.09 -30.16 -26.74
CA ALA A 156 6.15 -29.20 -27.30
C ALA A 156 5.69 -29.56 -28.73
N SER A 157 6.36 -30.49 -29.42
CA SER A 157 5.99 -30.97 -30.75
C SER A 157 4.84 -31.96 -30.77
N PHE A 158 4.54 -32.60 -29.61
CA PHE A 158 3.42 -33.55 -29.52
C PHE A 158 2.08 -32.87 -29.76
N LYS A 159 1.22 -33.57 -30.47
CA LYS A 159 -0.14 -33.14 -30.76
C LYS A 159 -1.19 -33.91 -29.96
N ASN A 160 -0.78 -35.01 -29.32
CA ASN A 160 -1.60 -35.81 -28.45
C ASN A 160 -1.31 -35.45 -26.99
N GLU A 161 -2.36 -35.18 -26.22
CA GLU A 161 -2.25 -34.74 -24.83
C GLU A 161 -1.59 -35.80 -23.94
N ASN A 162 -1.94 -37.09 -24.13
CA ASN A 162 -1.40 -38.16 -23.33
C ASN A 162 0.06 -38.46 -23.64
N ASP A 163 0.46 -38.37 -24.89
CA ASP A 163 1.85 -38.55 -25.29
C ASP A 163 2.76 -37.44 -24.74
N LEU A 164 2.27 -36.19 -24.79
CA LEU A 164 2.95 -35.07 -24.19
C LEU A 164 3.09 -35.24 -22.68
N PHE A 165 2.01 -35.67 -22.01
CA PHE A 165 1.98 -35.85 -20.57
C PHE A 165 2.98 -36.92 -20.09
N GLU A 166 3.03 -38.06 -20.77
CA GLU A 166 4.02 -39.10 -20.47
C GLU A 166 5.46 -38.65 -20.76
N ALA A 167 5.68 -37.87 -21.82
CA ALA A 167 6.97 -37.28 -22.10
C ALA A 167 7.42 -36.29 -21.02
N ILE A 168 6.53 -35.46 -20.48
CA ILE A 168 6.81 -34.58 -19.33
C ILE A 168 7.22 -35.41 -18.11
N LYS A 169 6.50 -36.47 -17.77
CA LYS A 169 6.86 -37.34 -16.62
C LYS A 169 8.24 -37.96 -16.79
N LYS A 170 8.55 -38.43 -17.99
CA LYS A 170 9.85 -38.99 -18.32
C LYS A 170 10.95 -37.93 -18.16
N GLY A 171 10.74 -36.71 -18.71
CA GLY A 171 11.66 -35.59 -18.59
C GLY A 171 11.90 -35.19 -17.13
N VAL A 172 10.83 -35.08 -16.31
CA VAL A 172 10.95 -34.82 -14.87
C VAL A 172 11.81 -35.87 -14.18
N SER A 173 11.61 -37.14 -14.48
CA SER A 173 12.43 -38.23 -13.93
C SER A 173 13.92 -38.06 -14.29
N GLU A 174 14.23 -37.68 -15.53
CA GLU A 174 15.60 -37.42 -15.98
C GLU A 174 16.23 -36.21 -15.31
N PHE A 175 15.49 -35.09 -15.20
CA PHE A 175 16.01 -33.91 -14.50
C PHE A 175 16.31 -34.17 -13.03
N ARG A 176 15.52 -35.02 -12.36
CA ARG A 176 15.72 -35.36 -10.94
C ARG A 176 16.95 -36.23 -10.66
N LYS A 177 17.52 -36.81 -11.66
CA LYS A 177 18.79 -37.55 -11.55
C LYS A 177 20.00 -36.64 -11.44
N ARG A 178 19.91 -35.35 -11.78
CA ARG A 178 20.98 -34.38 -11.85
C ARG A 178 20.93 -33.38 -10.74
N THR A 179 22.03 -33.08 -10.08
CA THR A 179 22.13 -32.16 -8.96
C THR A 179 21.71 -30.74 -9.35
N GLU A 180 22.07 -30.30 -10.55
CA GLU A 180 21.86 -28.95 -11.08
C GLU A 180 20.38 -28.68 -11.37
N THR A 181 19.65 -29.70 -11.76
CA THR A 181 18.24 -29.54 -12.17
C THR A 181 17.25 -30.07 -11.14
N LYS A 182 17.68 -30.98 -10.25
CA LYS A 182 16.80 -31.56 -9.22
C LYS A 182 16.03 -30.54 -8.39
N PRO A 183 16.55 -29.37 -8.02
CA PRO A 183 15.82 -28.38 -7.24
C PRO A 183 14.56 -27.84 -7.95
N PHE A 184 14.57 -27.76 -9.28
CA PHE A 184 13.46 -27.22 -10.08
C PHE A 184 12.32 -28.23 -10.30
N PHE A 185 12.61 -29.53 -10.22
CA PHE A 185 11.72 -30.58 -10.64
C PHE A 185 11.29 -31.47 -9.47
N LYS A 186 10.25 -31.04 -8.77
CA LYS A 186 9.50 -31.90 -7.83
C LYS A 186 8.67 -32.93 -8.62
N PRO A 187 8.14 -34.01 -7.98
CA PRO A 187 7.16 -34.88 -8.63
C PRO A 187 5.99 -34.06 -9.16
N HIS A 188 5.57 -34.37 -10.39
CA HIS A 188 4.49 -33.65 -11.03
C HIS A 188 3.12 -34.03 -10.41
N GLU A 189 2.37 -33.02 -9.98
CA GLU A 189 1.09 -33.24 -9.26
C GLU A 189 -0.14 -33.10 -10.15
N ILE A 190 -0.05 -32.43 -11.31
CA ILE A 190 -1.17 -32.28 -12.22
C ILE A 190 -1.42 -33.62 -12.92
N GLN A 191 -2.58 -34.20 -12.67
CA GLN A 191 -2.96 -35.48 -13.23
C GLN A 191 -3.79 -35.36 -14.53
N LYS A 192 -4.07 -34.15 -14.99
CA LYS A 192 -4.90 -33.87 -16.17
C LYS A 192 -4.01 -33.58 -17.38
N ALA A 193 -3.97 -34.51 -18.32
CA ALA A 193 -3.13 -34.41 -19.53
C ALA A 193 -3.52 -33.23 -20.41
N ASP A 194 -4.82 -32.95 -20.54
CA ASP A 194 -5.37 -31.80 -21.28
C ASP A 194 -4.86 -30.45 -20.74
N VAL A 195 -4.82 -30.30 -19.40
CA VAL A 195 -4.32 -29.08 -18.76
C VAL A 195 -2.81 -28.90 -18.99
N VAL A 196 -2.04 -29.97 -18.83
CA VAL A 196 -0.58 -29.93 -19.08
C VAL A 196 -0.29 -29.59 -20.53
N PHE A 197 -1.08 -30.13 -21.46
CA PHE A 197 -0.97 -29.82 -22.88
C PHE A 197 -1.24 -28.33 -23.15
N ASP A 198 -2.36 -27.79 -22.64
CA ASP A 198 -2.71 -26.38 -22.75
C ASP A 198 -1.58 -25.46 -22.21
N VAL A 199 -1.03 -25.79 -21.04
CA VAL A 199 0.06 -25.04 -20.42
C VAL A 199 1.30 -25.02 -21.28
N VAL A 200 1.73 -26.19 -21.77
CA VAL A 200 2.92 -26.32 -22.65
C VAL A 200 2.72 -25.52 -23.94
N GLN A 201 1.54 -25.63 -24.55
CA GLN A 201 1.22 -24.89 -25.78
C GLN A 201 1.20 -23.37 -25.56
N GLN A 202 0.71 -22.89 -24.41
CA GLN A 202 0.74 -21.48 -24.08
C GLN A 202 2.18 -20.98 -23.84
N ILE A 203 2.96 -21.67 -23.00
CA ILE A 203 4.34 -21.30 -22.73
C ILE A 203 5.19 -21.33 -24.00
N ASN A 204 4.91 -22.24 -24.94
CA ASN A 204 5.62 -22.31 -26.21
C ASN A 204 5.43 -21.06 -27.10
N ARG A 205 4.46 -20.20 -26.81
CA ARG A 205 4.21 -18.93 -27.53
C ARG A 205 5.17 -17.80 -27.15
N ILE A 206 5.85 -17.90 -26.01
CA ILE A 206 6.81 -16.88 -25.58
C ILE A 206 8.16 -17.21 -26.18
N SER A 207 8.85 -16.23 -26.79
CA SER A 207 10.23 -16.43 -27.22
C SER A 207 11.18 -16.52 -26.02
N LEU A 208 12.26 -17.29 -26.13
CA LEU A 208 13.29 -17.36 -25.09
C LEU A 208 13.94 -15.98 -24.86
N ALA A 209 14.09 -15.17 -25.92
CA ALA A 209 14.61 -13.82 -25.83
C ALA A 209 13.76 -12.94 -24.90
N VAL A 210 12.41 -12.93 -25.07
CA VAL A 210 11.50 -12.17 -24.21
C VAL A 210 11.57 -12.64 -22.76
N LEU A 211 11.72 -13.93 -22.51
CA LEU A 211 11.87 -14.46 -21.16
C LEU A 211 13.20 -14.05 -20.51
N GLN A 212 14.26 -13.87 -21.28
CA GLN A 212 15.61 -13.51 -20.81
C GLN A 212 15.84 -11.99 -20.71
N GLU A 213 15.14 -11.20 -21.52
CA GLU A 213 15.29 -9.74 -21.54
C GLU A 213 14.62 -9.03 -20.36
N THR A 214 13.59 -9.64 -19.76
CA THR A 214 12.81 -9.01 -18.69
C THR A 214 12.94 -9.80 -17.38
N ASP A 215 12.82 -9.11 -16.23
CA ASP A 215 12.59 -9.73 -14.93
C ASP A 215 11.16 -10.31 -14.86
N THR A 216 10.88 -11.17 -15.81
CA THR A 216 9.54 -11.66 -16.09
C THR A 216 8.95 -12.40 -14.89
N LEU A 217 9.73 -13.18 -14.17
CA LEU A 217 9.27 -13.88 -12.97
C LEU A 217 9.16 -12.93 -11.77
N GLY A 218 10.08 -11.98 -11.63
CA GLY A 218 9.97 -10.95 -10.62
C GLY A 218 8.68 -10.13 -10.78
N ASP A 219 8.38 -9.72 -12.01
CA ASP A 219 7.14 -9.02 -12.36
C ASP A 219 5.90 -9.87 -12.08
N ILE A 220 5.95 -11.20 -12.38
CA ILE A 220 4.86 -12.14 -12.07
C ILE A 220 4.65 -12.24 -10.57
N PHE A 221 5.73 -12.43 -9.80
CA PHE A 221 5.64 -12.57 -8.35
C PHE A 221 5.11 -11.29 -7.70
N GLU A 222 5.60 -10.11 -8.09
CA GLU A 222 5.07 -8.83 -7.60
C GLU A 222 3.58 -8.63 -7.97
N TYR A 223 3.20 -8.97 -9.19
CA TYR A 223 1.82 -8.89 -9.64
C TYR A 223 0.89 -9.79 -8.84
N MET A 224 1.27 -11.05 -8.61
CA MET A 224 0.48 -12.02 -7.86
C MET A 224 0.34 -11.65 -6.38
N LEU A 225 1.40 -11.10 -5.78
CA LEU A 225 1.39 -10.59 -4.41
C LEU A 225 0.50 -9.35 -4.26
N GLY A 226 0.50 -8.45 -5.25
CA GLY A 226 -0.37 -7.28 -5.28
C GLY A 226 -1.86 -7.61 -5.30
N ARG A 227 -2.24 -8.82 -5.69
CA ARG A 227 -3.63 -9.31 -5.69
C ARG A 227 -4.12 -9.94 -4.38
N GLY A 228 -3.34 -9.87 -3.30
CA GLY A 228 -3.81 -10.26 -1.97
C GLY A 228 -3.82 -11.77 -1.72
N MET A 229 -2.81 -12.48 -2.17
CA MET A 229 -2.53 -13.84 -1.70
C MET A 229 -2.10 -13.77 -0.24
N SER A 230 -3.11 -13.72 0.66
CA SER A 230 -2.96 -13.47 2.10
C SER A 230 -2.30 -14.62 2.88
N THR A 231 -2.21 -15.80 2.30
CA THR A 231 -1.67 -17.00 2.95
C THR A 231 -0.16 -16.98 3.10
N MET A 232 0.59 -16.27 2.23
CA MET A 232 2.05 -16.14 2.37
C MET A 232 2.47 -15.14 3.47
N SER A 233 1.55 -14.31 3.98
CA SER A 233 1.84 -13.36 5.06
C SER A 233 1.98 -14.02 6.44
N ASP A 234 1.42 -15.21 6.62
CA ASP A 234 1.41 -15.90 7.92
C ASP A 234 2.75 -16.57 8.25
N GLU A 235 3.61 -16.79 7.23
CA GLU A 235 4.94 -17.38 7.40
C GLU A 235 6.07 -16.35 7.60
N GLY A 236 5.75 -15.05 7.72
CA GLY A 236 6.74 -13.99 7.93
C GLY A 236 7.67 -13.72 6.73
N GLN A 237 7.27 -14.13 5.53
CA GLN A 237 8.02 -13.89 4.30
C GLN A 237 7.69 -12.50 3.75
N TYR A 238 8.70 -11.64 3.69
CA TYR A 238 8.59 -10.29 3.14
C TYR A 238 9.34 -10.21 1.81
N PHE A 239 8.62 -9.85 0.75
CA PHE A 239 9.24 -9.62 -0.55
C PHE A 239 9.88 -8.23 -0.58
N THR A 240 11.14 -8.19 -0.97
CA THR A 240 11.86 -6.92 -1.10
C THR A 240 11.51 -6.27 -2.44
N ASN A 241 11.00 -5.04 -2.41
CA ASN A 241 10.63 -4.26 -3.60
C ASN A 241 11.84 -4.11 -4.53
N ARG A 242 11.64 -4.31 -5.84
CA ARG A 242 12.70 -4.24 -6.86
C ARG A 242 13.42 -2.90 -6.91
N ALA A 243 12.74 -1.80 -6.65
CA ALA A 243 13.38 -0.49 -6.56
C ALA A 243 14.45 -0.44 -5.46
N ILE A 244 14.17 -1.09 -4.30
CA ILE A 244 15.13 -1.20 -3.19
C ILE A 244 16.32 -2.08 -3.61
N CYS A 245 16.06 -3.21 -4.26
CA CYS A 245 17.12 -4.12 -4.72
C CYS A 245 18.03 -3.45 -5.75
N LYS A 246 17.45 -2.71 -6.70
CA LYS A 246 18.18 -1.94 -7.71
C LYS A 246 19.03 -0.84 -7.10
N LEU A 247 18.49 -0.11 -6.13
CA LEU A 247 19.22 0.93 -5.42
C LEU A 247 20.37 0.33 -4.59
N ALA A 248 20.18 -0.82 -3.95
CA ALA A 248 21.23 -1.50 -3.20
C ALA A 248 22.45 -1.83 -4.10
N PHE A 249 22.21 -2.37 -5.30
CA PHE A 249 23.30 -2.62 -6.24
C PHE A 249 24.00 -1.32 -6.66
N LYS A 250 23.22 -0.29 -7.03
CA LYS A 250 23.76 1.01 -7.45
C LYS A 250 24.68 1.60 -6.39
N LEU A 251 24.20 1.74 -5.14
CA LEU A 251 24.97 2.32 -4.04
C LEU A 251 26.21 1.50 -3.70
N ALA A 252 26.08 0.17 -3.60
CA ALA A 252 27.21 -0.70 -3.31
C ALA A 252 28.27 -0.66 -4.42
N HIS A 253 27.86 -0.57 -5.68
CA HIS A 253 28.79 -0.50 -6.81
C HIS A 253 29.48 0.86 -6.89
N GLU A 254 28.81 1.96 -6.61
CA GLU A 254 29.40 3.30 -6.50
C GLU A 254 30.48 3.36 -5.40
N ILE A 255 30.30 2.61 -4.30
CA ILE A 255 31.25 2.52 -3.19
C ILE A 255 32.46 1.63 -3.57
N LYS A 256 32.23 0.39 -3.99
CA LYS A 256 33.29 -0.58 -4.25
C LYS A 256 33.99 -0.38 -5.60
N LYS A 257 33.27 0.13 -6.61
CA LYS A 257 33.77 0.48 -7.96
C LYS A 257 34.36 -0.66 -8.79
N THR A 258 34.41 -1.88 -8.27
CA THR A 258 34.92 -3.04 -9.00
C THR A 258 33.99 -4.23 -8.87
N LEU A 259 33.83 -4.98 -9.94
CA LEU A 259 33.10 -6.25 -9.99
C LEU A 259 34.03 -7.48 -10.13
N ARG A 260 35.32 -7.25 -10.30
CA ARG A 260 36.30 -8.32 -10.29
C ARG A 260 37.36 -8.09 -9.22
N ARG A 261 37.81 -9.18 -8.64
CA ARG A 261 38.97 -9.25 -7.74
C ARG A 261 40.27 -9.11 -8.54
N ALA A 262 41.37 -8.90 -7.85
CA ALA A 262 42.71 -8.79 -8.46
C ALA A 262 43.11 -10.04 -9.23
N ASP A 263 42.65 -11.22 -8.84
CA ASP A 263 42.88 -12.50 -9.52
C ASP A 263 42.00 -12.70 -10.78
N GLY A 264 41.19 -11.72 -11.13
CA GLY A 264 40.30 -11.75 -12.28
C GLY A 264 38.96 -12.48 -12.04
N THR A 265 38.74 -13.06 -10.87
CA THR A 265 37.46 -13.69 -10.52
C THR A 265 36.36 -12.63 -10.26
N LEU A 266 35.09 -12.98 -10.48
CA LEU A 266 33.99 -12.12 -10.13
C LEU A 266 33.96 -11.93 -8.62
N CYS A 267 33.70 -10.70 -8.16
CA CYS A 267 33.48 -10.40 -6.75
C CYS A 267 32.39 -11.29 -6.17
N THR A 268 32.59 -11.80 -4.96
CA THR A 268 31.62 -12.67 -4.30
C THR A 268 30.41 -11.89 -3.86
N PHE A 269 29.24 -12.42 -4.15
CA PHE A 269 27.96 -11.90 -3.70
C PHE A 269 27.30 -12.86 -2.72
N ALA A 270 26.67 -12.34 -1.67
CA ALA A 270 25.82 -13.14 -0.79
C ALA A 270 24.53 -12.46 -0.38
N ASP A 271 23.47 -13.26 -0.33
CA ASP A 271 22.20 -12.96 0.34
C ASP A 271 21.82 -14.12 1.26
N TRP A 272 21.99 -13.91 2.56
CA TRP A 272 21.72 -14.95 3.57
C TRP A 272 20.25 -15.09 3.95
N PHE A 273 19.35 -14.28 3.35
CA PHE A 273 17.89 -14.31 3.53
C PHE A 273 17.22 -14.06 2.19
N CYS A 274 17.59 -14.82 1.16
CA CYS A 274 17.36 -14.44 -0.23
C CYS A 274 15.89 -14.42 -0.66
N GLY A 275 14.99 -15.06 0.09
CA GLY A 275 13.59 -15.14 -0.30
C GLY A 275 13.46 -15.64 -1.75
N THR A 276 12.72 -14.94 -2.57
CA THR A 276 12.52 -15.25 -4.00
C THR A 276 13.61 -14.71 -4.92
N GLY A 277 14.70 -14.19 -4.38
CA GLY A 277 15.90 -13.82 -5.15
C GLY A 277 15.89 -12.39 -5.70
N GLY A 278 15.25 -11.46 -5.02
CA GLY A 278 15.20 -10.03 -5.43
C GLY A 278 16.59 -9.40 -5.52
N PHE A 279 17.37 -9.49 -4.47
CA PHE A 279 18.74 -8.95 -4.44
C PHE A 279 19.70 -9.68 -5.39
N PRO A 280 19.80 -11.02 -5.39
CA PRO A 280 20.68 -11.71 -6.33
C PRO A 280 20.31 -11.45 -7.79
N ALA A 281 19.03 -11.32 -8.13
CA ALA A 281 18.60 -10.97 -9.48
C ALA A 281 19.09 -9.57 -9.90
N GLU A 282 18.93 -8.56 -9.05
CA GLU A 282 19.41 -7.21 -9.35
C GLU A 282 20.95 -7.11 -9.35
N TYR A 283 21.63 -7.89 -8.51
CA TYR A 283 23.10 -8.02 -8.60
C TYR A 283 23.54 -8.57 -9.95
N VAL A 284 22.93 -9.67 -10.43
CA VAL A 284 23.24 -10.27 -11.75
C VAL A 284 22.97 -9.30 -12.89
N LYS A 285 21.82 -8.57 -12.87
CA LYS A 285 21.50 -7.53 -13.86
C LYS A 285 22.55 -6.42 -13.85
N GLY A 286 22.90 -5.95 -12.66
CA GLY A 286 23.91 -4.91 -12.49
C GLY A 286 25.29 -5.36 -12.99
N VAL A 287 25.69 -6.59 -12.70
CA VAL A 287 26.94 -7.18 -13.25
C VAL A 287 26.88 -7.24 -14.77
N LYS A 288 25.79 -7.72 -15.38
CA LYS A 288 25.64 -7.76 -16.85
C LYS A 288 25.75 -6.39 -17.48
N ALA A 289 25.17 -5.37 -16.85
CA ALA A 289 25.18 -4.01 -17.37
C ALA A 289 26.56 -3.33 -17.27
N ASN A 290 27.31 -3.61 -16.20
CA ASN A 290 28.58 -2.94 -15.91
C ASN A 290 29.82 -3.77 -16.26
N LEU A 291 29.68 -5.06 -16.56
CA LEU A 291 30.74 -5.98 -16.93
C LEU A 291 30.31 -6.81 -18.15
N PRO A 292 30.34 -6.25 -19.38
CA PRO A 292 29.94 -6.97 -20.60
C PRO A 292 30.70 -8.26 -20.88
N THR A 293 31.90 -8.43 -20.27
CA THR A 293 32.78 -9.61 -20.40
C THR A 293 32.45 -10.72 -19.39
N VAL A 294 31.35 -10.62 -18.64
CA VAL A 294 30.95 -11.66 -17.67
C VAL A 294 30.61 -12.96 -18.39
N ASP A 295 31.22 -14.05 -17.92
CA ASP A 295 30.96 -15.43 -18.40
C ASP A 295 30.32 -16.24 -17.26
N TRP A 296 28.97 -16.33 -17.29
CA TRP A 296 28.24 -17.01 -16.23
C TRP A 296 28.58 -18.50 -16.09
N LYS A 297 29.14 -19.14 -17.10
CA LYS A 297 29.65 -20.52 -16.95
C LYS A 297 30.80 -20.62 -15.95
N LYS A 298 31.61 -19.57 -15.84
CA LYS A 298 32.71 -19.44 -14.90
C LYS A 298 32.34 -18.66 -13.65
N ASP A 299 31.62 -17.55 -13.83
CA ASP A 299 31.42 -16.54 -12.82
C ASP A 299 30.23 -16.86 -11.87
N ALA A 300 29.30 -17.75 -12.25
CA ALA A 300 28.17 -18.16 -11.41
C ALA A 300 28.58 -18.72 -10.05
N GLY A 301 29.79 -19.27 -9.98
CA GLY A 301 30.39 -19.76 -8.75
C GLY A 301 30.65 -18.72 -7.67
N SER A 302 30.56 -17.42 -7.99
CA SER A 302 30.77 -16.32 -7.04
C SER A 302 29.47 -15.85 -6.33
N ILE A 303 28.33 -16.48 -6.61
CA ILE A 303 27.01 -16.10 -6.02
C ILE A 303 26.57 -17.14 -5.00
N TYR A 304 26.26 -16.68 -3.79
CA TYR A 304 25.87 -17.47 -2.63
C TYR A 304 24.54 -16.95 -2.09
N CYS A 305 23.56 -17.83 -1.87
CA CYS A 305 22.28 -17.45 -1.30
C CYS A 305 21.77 -18.53 -0.33
N GLN A 306 21.09 -18.09 0.73
CA GLN A 306 20.41 -18.99 1.65
C GLN A 306 19.01 -18.48 2.00
N ASP A 307 18.11 -19.41 2.23
CA ASP A 307 16.80 -19.17 2.83
C ASP A 307 16.31 -20.44 3.52
N MET A 308 15.53 -20.34 4.58
CA MET A 308 14.94 -21.51 5.24
C MET A 308 13.91 -22.20 4.34
N ASN A 309 13.19 -21.42 3.51
CA ASN A 309 12.11 -21.93 2.69
C ASN A 309 12.65 -22.49 1.37
N VAL A 310 12.44 -23.78 1.16
CA VAL A 310 12.87 -24.49 -0.06
C VAL A 310 12.23 -23.92 -1.33
N SER A 311 10.97 -23.46 -1.26
CA SER A 311 10.27 -22.87 -2.40
C SER A 311 10.91 -21.53 -2.81
N SER A 312 11.28 -20.70 -1.82
CA SER A 312 12.02 -19.45 -2.02
C SER A 312 13.37 -19.68 -2.72
N VAL A 313 14.14 -20.65 -2.24
CA VAL A 313 15.43 -21.03 -2.85
C VAL A 313 15.24 -21.50 -4.29
N THR A 314 14.23 -22.33 -4.55
CA THR A 314 13.90 -22.79 -5.91
C THR A 314 13.57 -21.63 -6.84
N THR A 315 12.82 -20.65 -6.34
CA THR A 315 12.48 -19.43 -7.09
C THR A 315 13.72 -18.58 -7.36
N THR A 316 14.61 -18.44 -6.39
CA THR A 316 15.89 -17.73 -6.56
C THR A 316 16.74 -18.39 -7.66
N LEU A 317 16.89 -19.72 -7.60
CA LEU A 317 17.61 -20.48 -8.63
C LEU A 317 17.00 -20.27 -10.02
N LEU A 318 15.67 -20.26 -10.11
CA LEU A 318 14.97 -20.03 -11.38
C LEU A 318 15.17 -18.62 -11.91
N ASN A 319 15.07 -17.58 -11.05
CA ASN A 319 15.35 -16.20 -11.44
C ASN A 319 16.76 -16.06 -12.02
N LEU A 320 17.74 -16.67 -11.39
CA LEU A 320 19.13 -16.65 -11.86
C LEU A 320 19.31 -17.42 -13.17
N LEU A 321 18.66 -18.58 -13.32
CA LEU A 321 18.63 -19.31 -14.58
C LEU A 321 18.06 -18.48 -15.72
N ILE A 322 16.94 -17.78 -15.49
CA ILE A 322 16.32 -16.91 -16.50
C ILE A 322 17.28 -15.81 -16.92
N LEU A 323 17.87 -15.13 -15.94
CA LEU A 323 18.74 -13.98 -16.20
C LEU A 323 20.05 -14.34 -16.89
N THR A 324 20.57 -15.54 -16.66
CA THR A 324 21.91 -15.93 -17.12
C THR A 324 21.88 -17.02 -18.20
N GLY A 325 20.77 -17.74 -18.32
CA GLY A 325 20.68 -18.94 -19.18
C GLY A 325 21.41 -20.17 -18.64
N ILE A 326 21.89 -20.12 -17.38
CA ILE A 326 22.74 -21.18 -16.81
C ILE A 326 22.15 -21.64 -15.47
N PRO A 327 22.05 -22.97 -15.22
CA PRO A 327 21.62 -23.46 -13.91
C PRO A 327 22.74 -23.21 -12.88
N PHE A 328 22.35 -22.59 -11.78
CA PHE A 328 23.25 -22.33 -10.65
C PHE A 328 23.40 -23.55 -9.74
N ASN A 329 24.54 -23.65 -9.08
CA ASN A 329 24.81 -24.76 -8.19
C ASN A 329 23.97 -24.71 -6.92
N GLY A 330 23.11 -25.70 -6.72
CA GLY A 330 22.23 -25.80 -5.54
C GLY A 330 22.98 -25.98 -4.21
N ASN A 331 24.29 -26.25 -4.21
CA ASN A 331 25.07 -26.24 -2.98
C ASN A 331 25.46 -24.83 -2.52
N LYS A 332 25.50 -23.85 -3.47
CA LYS A 332 25.80 -22.44 -3.16
C LYS A 332 24.54 -21.63 -2.93
N ILE A 333 23.46 -22.03 -3.56
CA ILE A 333 22.12 -21.44 -3.37
C ILE A 333 21.24 -22.52 -2.75
N ARG A 334 21.05 -22.46 -1.42
CA ARG A 334 20.58 -23.62 -0.66
C ARG A 334 19.56 -23.27 0.40
N SER A 335 18.76 -24.26 0.80
CA SER A 335 17.89 -24.13 1.96
C SER A 335 18.68 -24.44 3.23
N SER A 336 18.75 -23.45 4.13
CA SER A 336 19.46 -23.53 5.40
C SER A 336 19.02 -22.41 6.34
N ASN A 337 19.15 -22.59 7.63
CA ASN A 337 18.86 -21.55 8.62
C ASN A 337 20.09 -20.67 8.84
N SER A 338 20.10 -19.47 8.28
CA SER A 338 21.24 -18.54 8.33
C SER A 338 21.57 -18.03 9.74
N PHE A 339 20.71 -18.24 10.72
CA PHE A 339 21.03 -17.90 12.11
C PHE A 339 21.74 -19.03 12.87
N SER A 340 21.39 -20.28 12.60
CA SER A 340 21.89 -21.43 13.41
C SER A 340 22.93 -22.26 12.70
N ASP A 341 22.84 -22.40 11.38
CA ASP A 341 23.70 -23.30 10.62
C ASP A 341 25.03 -22.62 10.29
N PRO A 342 26.17 -23.34 10.35
CA PRO A 342 27.47 -22.78 9.95
C PRO A 342 27.46 -22.36 8.48
N ILE A 343 28.10 -21.23 8.16
CA ILE A 343 28.16 -20.69 6.81
C ILE A 343 29.61 -20.65 6.29
N THR A 344 30.43 -19.79 6.88
CA THR A 344 31.81 -19.53 6.49
C THR A 344 32.84 -19.96 7.53
N THR A 345 32.36 -20.24 8.76
CA THR A 345 33.23 -20.55 9.89
C THR A 345 32.63 -21.66 10.76
N GLY A 346 33.46 -22.56 11.24
CA GLY A 346 33.10 -23.66 12.14
C GLY A 346 33.06 -25.03 11.46
N ALA A 347 32.97 -26.06 12.29
CA ALA A 347 32.97 -27.44 11.79
C ALA A 347 31.76 -27.69 10.88
N GLY A 348 32.04 -28.13 9.65
CA GLY A 348 31.05 -28.41 8.63
C GLY A 348 30.50 -27.16 7.91
N ALA A 349 31.18 -26.01 8.03
CA ALA A 349 30.81 -24.81 7.26
C ALA A 349 30.95 -25.09 5.75
N PRO A 350 29.87 -24.93 4.97
CA PRO A 350 29.88 -25.27 3.54
C PRO A 350 30.77 -24.32 2.70
N PHE A 351 31.04 -23.13 3.22
CA PHE A 351 31.79 -22.07 2.54
C PHE A 351 32.96 -21.60 3.41
N GLU A 352 33.71 -22.53 4.01
CA GLU A 352 34.79 -22.23 4.94
C GLU A 352 35.79 -21.23 4.33
N GLY A 353 36.08 -20.16 5.12
CA GLY A 353 36.99 -19.09 4.70
C GLY A 353 36.46 -18.14 3.64
N LEU A 354 35.23 -18.29 3.19
CA LEU A 354 34.62 -17.38 2.21
C LEU A 354 34.45 -15.98 2.80
N ALA A 355 34.95 -14.97 2.08
CA ALA A 355 34.78 -13.58 2.35
C ALA A 355 33.90 -12.92 1.27
N ILE A 356 32.88 -12.12 1.66
CA ILE A 356 31.86 -11.58 0.76
C ILE A 356 32.17 -10.12 0.39
N ASP A 357 32.30 -9.90 -0.92
CA ASP A 357 32.54 -8.56 -1.47
C ASP A 357 31.26 -7.68 -1.53
N TYR A 358 30.13 -8.27 -1.88
CA TYR A 358 28.81 -7.64 -1.94
C TYR A 358 27.80 -8.46 -1.15
N SER A 359 27.25 -7.90 -0.10
CA SER A 359 26.24 -8.57 0.71
C SER A 359 24.96 -7.74 0.73
N PHE A 360 23.86 -8.26 0.17
CA PHE A 360 22.56 -7.60 0.21
C PHE A 360 21.58 -8.49 0.95
N MET A 361 20.85 -7.93 1.92
CA MET A 361 20.04 -8.75 2.81
C MET A 361 18.79 -8.03 3.29
N ASN A 362 17.73 -8.80 3.50
CA ASN A 362 16.53 -8.38 4.23
C ASN A 362 16.17 -9.46 5.26
N PRO A 363 16.82 -9.47 6.44
CA PRO A 363 16.57 -10.49 7.46
C PRO A 363 15.14 -10.43 7.99
N PRO A 364 14.58 -11.54 8.53
CA PRO A 364 13.25 -11.54 9.11
C PRO A 364 13.18 -10.66 10.37
N TYR A 365 12.07 -9.91 10.54
CA TYR A 365 11.84 -9.02 11.68
C TYR A 365 10.84 -9.60 12.66
N GLY A 366 10.99 -9.18 13.94
CA GLY A 366 10.03 -9.40 15.01
C GLY A 366 10.04 -10.79 15.60
N GLY A 367 9.29 -10.95 16.68
CA GLY A 367 9.08 -12.25 17.33
C GLY A 367 8.04 -13.07 16.60
N ASP A 368 8.19 -14.40 16.65
CA ASP A 368 7.22 -15.32 16.08
C ASP A 368 5.87 -15.17 16.81
N LYS A 369 4.85 -14.72 16.08
CA LYS A 369 3.47 -14.59 16.57
C LYS A 369 2.71 -15.92 16.58
N THR A 370 3.36 -17.03 16.20
CA THR A 370 2.77 -18.36 16.23
C THR A 370 2.54 -18.85 17.64
N LYS A 371 1.36 -19.39 17.88
CA LYS A 371 0.89 -19.91 19.18
C LYS A 371 1.74 -21.11 19.65
N GLY A 372 2.86 -20.84 20.32
CA GLY A 372 3.67 -21.89 20.95
C GLY A 372 4.96 -21.32 21.52
N LYS A 373 5.32 -21.72 22.74
CA LYS A 373 6.54 -21.26 23.44
C LYS A 373 7.85 -21.66 22.75
N ASP A 374 7.82 -22.54 21.75
CA ASP A 374 9.02 -23.17 21.15
C ASP A 374 9.62 -22.41 19.96
N TYR A 375 8.97 -21.34 19.47
CA TYR A 375 9.41 -20.59 18.27
C TYR A 375 10.06 -19.23 18.56
N LYS A 376 10.32 -18.90 19.83
CA LYS A 376 11.00 -17.65 20.17
C LYS A 376 12.48 -17.74 19.79
N PHE A 377 12.97 -16.73 19.05
CA PHE A 377 14.39 -16.59 18.76
C PHE A 377 15.20 -16.41 20.05
N HIS A 378 16.28 -17.14 20.17
CA HIS A 378 17.21 -17.04 21.28
C HIS A 378 18.65 -17.03 20.75
N TYR A 379 19.48 -16.16 21.30
CA TYR A 379 20.92 -16.17 21.06
C TYR A 379 21.58 -17.38 21.74
N SER A 380 21.19 -17.65 22.98
CA SER A 380 21.63 -18.81 23.76
C SER A 380 20.55 -19.26 24.75
N LYS A 381 20.64 -20.50 25.20
CA LYS A 381 19.76 -21.07 26.23
C LYS A 381 20.58 -21.77 27.32
N MET A 382 20.13 -21.69 28.56
CA MET A 382 20.66 -22.57 29.63
C MET A 382 20.00 -23.94 29.48
N VAL A 383 20.81 -24.97 29.37
CA VAL A 383 20.39 -26.37 29.22
C VAL A 383 20.88 -27.15 30.42
N LYS A 384 20.00 -27.96 30.98
CA LYS A 384 20.37 -28.89 32.06
C LYS A 384 20.99 -30.13 31.41
N GLU A 385 22.23 -30.44 31.77
CA GLU A 385 22.97 -31.63 31.29
C GLU A 385 22.54 -32.89 32.04
N GLU A 386 22.88 -34.05 31.49
CA GLU A 386 22.53 -35.34 32.09
C GLU A 386 23.16 -35.55 33.49
N ASP A 387 24.29 -34.92 33.76
CA ASP A 387 24.95 -34.95 35.08
C ASP A 387 24.36 -33.99 36.10
N GLY A 388 23.24 -33.28 35.76
CA GLY A 388 22.54 -32.32 36.58
C GLY A 388 23.17 -30.92 36.58
N SER A 389 24.29 -30.70 35.93
CA SER A 389 24.90 -29.39 35.74
C SER A 389 24.07 -28.53 34.74
N THR A 390 24.32 -27.24 34.71
CA THR A 390 23.67 -26.34 33.73
C THR A 390 24.72 -25.70 32.86
N SER A 391 24.63 -25.95 31.57
CA SER A 391 25.51 -25.35 30.58
C SER A 391 24.81 -24.31 29.72
N LYS A 392 25.57 -23.34 29.19
CA LYS A 392 25.08 -22.37 28.21
C LYS A 392 25.25 -22.90 26.79
N LYS A 393 24.14 -23.20 26.13
CA LYS A 393 24.13 -23.64 24.73
C LYS A 393 23.78 -22.49 23.82
N PHE A 394 24.64 -22.21 22.83
CA PHE A 394 24.36 -21.22 21.80
C PHE A 394 23.37 -21.75 20.77
N CYS A 395 22.39 -20.94 20.41
CA CYS A 395 21.38 -21.23 19.40
C CYS A 395 21.69 -20.58 18.05
N VAL A 396 22.74 -19.75 17.99
CA VAL A 396 23.22 -19.07 16.80
C VAL A 396 24.57 -19.64 16.35
N ASN A 397 24.91 -19.46 15.07
CA ASN A 397 26.13 -19.93 14.46
C ASN A 397 27.39 -19.17 14.97
N GLN A 398 28.57 -19.62 14.55
CA GLN A 398 29.85 -19.07 15.01
C GLN A 398 30.10 -17.66 14.45
N GLU A 399 29.61 -17.35 13.26
CA GLU A 399 29.69 -16.03 12.62
C GLU A 399 29.05 -14.97 13.54
N ILE A 400 27.81 -15.18 13.94
CA ILE A 400 27.08 -14.24 14.84
C ILE A 400 27.81 -14.17 16.20
N ARG A 401 28.25 -15.32 16.74
CA ARG A 401 28.97 -15.34 18.02
C ARG A 401 30.28 -14.58 17.99
N SER A 402 30.97 -14.54 16.85
CA SER A 402 32.25 -13.86 16.70
C SER A 402 32.15 -12.34 16.89
N ILE A 403 30.98 -11.76 16.64
CA ILE A 403 30.70 -10.35 16.92
C ILE A 403 30.45 -10.12 18.42
N GLY A 404 29.85 -11.08 19.14
CA GLY A 404 29.82 -11.09 20.60
C GLY A 404 28.73 -10.23 21.26
N ILE A 405 27.70 -9.77 20.53
CA ILE A 405 26.56 -9.05 21.10
C ILE A 405 25.41 -10.03 21.30
N GLU A 406 25.21 -10.49 22.54
CA GLU A 406 24.17 -11.44 22.90
C GLU A 406 22.79 -10.77 22.96
N ASP A 407 21.99 -10.97 21.92
CA ASP A 407 20.66 -10.39 21.79
C ASP A 407 19.64 -11.39 21.23
N ASP A 408 18.52 -11.57 21.93
CA ASP A 408 17.42 -12.44 21.50
C ASP A 408 16.52 -11.70 20.46
N ASP A 409 17.17 -11.04 19.49
CA ASP A 409 16.52 -10.32 18.39
C ASP A 409 17.09 -10.71 17.04
N LYS A 410 16.23 -11.14 16.12
CA LYS A 410 16.58 -11.54 14.75
C LYS A 410 17.26 -10.42 13.96
N VAL A 411 16.82 -9.16 14.16
CA VAL A 411 17.40 -7.99 13.50
C VAL A 411 18.86 -7.83 13.91
N SER A 412 19.14 -7.87 15.22
CA SER A 412 20.49 -7.83 15.78
C SER A 412 21.36 -8.97 15.24
N ALA A 413 20.82 -10.20 15.21
CA ALA A 413 21.55 -11.37 14.68
C ALA A 413 21.85 -11.23 13.18
N GLY A 414 20.92 -10.71 12.39
CA GLY A 414 21.11 -10.47 10.95
C GLY A 414 22.21 -9.46 10.67
N VAL A 415 22.27 -8.38 11.45
CA VAL A 415 23.35 -7.37 11.35
C VAL A 415 24.70 -7.98 11.73
N GLN A 416 24.77 -8.75 12.82
CA GLN A 416 26.01 -9.44 13.23
C GLN A 416 26.49 -10.43 12.17
N LEU A 417 25.58 -11.16 11.54
CA LEU A 417 25.92 -12.06 10.44
C LEU A 417 26.49 -11.29 9.25
N ALA A 418 25.89 -10.15 8.89
CA ALA A 418 26.43 -9.28 7.85
C ALA A 418 27.86 -8.84 8.16
N MET A 419 28.08 -8.31 9.36
CA MET A 419 29.39 -7.85 9.80
C MET A 419 30.46 -8.95 9.74
N ALA A 420 30.11 -10.15 10.19
CA ALA A 420 31.08 -11.27 10.29
C ALA A 420 31.48 -11.81 8.92
N THR A 421 30.56 -11.88 7.95
CA THR A 421 30.79 -12.52 6.65
C THR A 421 31.41 -11.60 5.59
N LEU A 422 31.39 -10.25 5.81
CA LEU A 422 31.98 -9.30 4.87
C LEU A 422 33.50 -9.48 4.72
N SER A 423 33.97 -9.33 3.50
CA SER A 423 35.43 -9.33 3.18
C SER A 423 36.09 -8.17 3.92
N PRO A 424 37.24 -8.44 4.60
CA PRO A 424 38.06 -7.39 5.19
C PRO A 424 38.71 -6.48 4.12
N ASP A 425 38.71 -6.91 2.84
CA ASP A 425 39.28 -6.17 1.72
C ASP A 425 38.21 -5.28 1.03
N GLY A 426 37.47 -4.54 1.80
CA GLY A 426 36.50 -3.60 1.27
C GLY A 426 35.14 -4.22 0.90
N GLY A 427 34.68 -5.25 1.61
CA GLY A 427 33.33 -5.80 1.42
C GLY A 427 32.23 -4.79 1.78
N VAL A 428 31.20 -4.66 0.94
CA VAL A 428 30.08 -3.73 1.11
C VAL A 428 28.79 -4.48 1.43
N CYS A 429 28.04 -3.99 2.42
CA CYS A 429 26.73 -4.51 2.80
C CYS A 429 25.63 -3.47 2.58
N CYS A 430 24.52 -3.91 1.99
CA CYS A 430 23.23 -3.22 1.97
C CYS A 430 22.23 -4.09 2.72
N ILE A 431 21.81 -3.68 3.92
CA ILE A 431 20.90 -4.44 4.75
C ILE A 431 19.65 -3.64 5.06
N VAL A 432 18.47 -4.22 4.77
CA VAL A 432 17.16 -3.61 5.06
C VAL A 432 16.73 -4.01 6.46
N LEU A 433 16.43 -3.03 7.30
CA LEU A 433 16.12 -3.23 8.71
C LEU A 433 14.89 -2.42 9.11
N PRO A 434 14.13 -2.85 10.12
CA PRO A 434 13.05 -2.05 10.68
C PRO A 434 13.60 -0.77 11.27
N GLN A 435 12.85 0.32 11.12
CA GLN A 435 13.29 1.66 11.52
C GLN A 435 13.68 1.76 13.00
N GLY A 436 13.06 0.93 13.86
CA GLY A 436 13.40 0.86 15.28
C GLY A 436 14.90 0.58 15.55
N PHE A 437 15.57 -0.23 14.72
CA PHE A 437 17.01 -0.48 14.84
C PHE A 437 17.84 0.79 14.79
N PHE A 438 17.44 1.75 13.95
CA PHE A 438 18.24 2.96 13.67
C PHE A 438 18.26 3.97 14.83
N PHE A 439 17.30 3.90 15.75
CA PHE A 439 17.23 4.86 16.88
C PHE A 439 16.87 4.23 18.24
N SER A 440 16.75 2.92 18.33
CA SER A 440 16.49 2.24 19.63
C SER A 440 17.53 2.64 20.67
N ALA A 441 17.06 2.98 21.87
CA ALA A 441 17.90 3.26 23.02
C ALA A 441 18.35 1.99 23.76
N SER A 442 18.00 0.78 23.28
CA SER A 442 18.49 -0.48 23.84
C SER A 442 20.03 -0.50 23.82
N LYS A 443 20.64 -0.84 24.93
CA LYS A 443 22.11 -0.91 25.05
C LYS A 443 22.74 -1.76 23.94
N LYS A 444 22.10 -2.87 23.59
CA LYS A 444 22.58 -3.80 22.54
C LYS A 444 22.49 -3.19 21.14
N CYS A 445 21.38 -2.49 20.82
CA CYS A 445 21.25 -1.78 19.54
C CYS A 445 22.23 -0.60 19.45
N VAL A 446 22.43 0.14 20.54
CA VAL A 446 23.40 1.24 20.60
C VAL A 446 24.81 0.71 20.38
N GLU A 447 25.18 -0.37 21.08
CA GLU A 447 26.51 -1.01 20.92
C GLU A 447 26.74 -1.52 19.50
N LEU A 448 25.74 -2.12 18.89
CA LEU A 448 25.85 -2.62 17.53
C LEU A 448 26.02 -1.47 16.51
N ARG A 449 25.23 -0.39 16.63
CA ARG A 449 25.40 0.81 15.78
C ARG A 449 26.76 1.48 15.99
N LYS A 450 27.22 1.55 17.26
CA LYS A 450 28.54 2.07 17.59
C LYS A 450 29.63 1.28 16.89
N ARG A 451 29.63 -0.04 17.00
CA ARG A 451 30.62 -0.91 16.32
C ARG A 451 30.62 -0.76 14.82
N ILE A 452 29.42 -0.68 14.20
CA ILE A 452 29.35 -0.44 12.75
C ILE A 452 29.93 0.93 12.40
N ALA A 453 29.67 1.97 13.19
CA ALA A 453 30.17 3.30 12.92
C ALA A 453 31.68 3.46 13.14
N GLU A 454 32.25 2.78 14.16
CA GLU A 454 33.64 2.93 14.59
C GLU A 454 34.59 1.89 14.00
N GLU A 455 34.13 0.66 13.70
CA GLU A 455 34.94 -0.42 13.14
C GLU A 455 34.73 -0.62 11.64
N TYR A 456 33.59 -0.14 11.11
CA TYR A 456 33.23 -0.15 9.69
C TYR A 456 32.92 1.29 9.25
N ARG A 457 32.80 1.52 7.94
CA ARG A 457 32.35 2.80 7.41
C ARG A 457 30.90 2.73 7.02
N ILE A 458 30.03 3.48 7.68
CA ILE A 458 28.67 3.73 7.23
C ILE A 458 28.72 4.80 6.15
N TRP A 459 28.23 4.48 4.96
CA TRP A 459 28.15 5.41 3.84
C TRP A 459 26.81 6.10 3.79
N GLN A 460 25.74 5.33 3.85
CA GLN A 460 24.39 5.84 3.68
C GLN A 460 23.39 5.11 4.56
N VAL A 461 22.30 5.83 4.89
CA VAL A 461 21.05 5.29 5.41
C VAL A 461 19.94 5.76 4.49
N VAL A 462 19.27 4.81 3.82
CA VAL A 462 18.16 5.09 2.90
C VAL A 462 16.85 5.00 3.66
N ASP A 463 16.08 6.09 3.74
CA ASP A 463 14.74 6.09 4.33
C ASP A 463 13.73 5.53 3.33
N ILE A 464 13.12 4.40 3.68
CA ILE A 464 12.16 3.71 2.83
C ILE A 464 10.75 4.10 3.29
N ALA A 465 9.97 4.70 2.39
CA ALA A 465 8.62 5.14 2.71
C ALA A 465 7.72 3.99 3.19
N SER A 466 6.83 4.27 4.15
CA SER A 466 5.83 3.30 4.62
C SER A 466 4.97 2.82 3.45
N GLY A 467 4.74 1.50 3.35
CA GLY A 467 3.97 0.89 2.27
C GLY A 467 4.79 0.43 1.07
N SER A 468 6.12 0.58 1.08
CA SER A 468 7.02 0.02 0.06
C SER A 468 7.13 -1.51 0.12
N PHE A 469 6.70 -2.14 1.21
CA PHE A 469 6.57 -3.59 1.36
C PHE A 469 5.10 -3.99 1.39
N LEU A 470 4.70 -4.89 0.50
CA LEU A 470 3.29 -5.22 0.23
C LEU A 470 2.51 -5.77 1.44
N ASN A 471 3.16 -6.39 2.42
CA ASN A 471 2.47 -7.12 3.50
C ASN A 471 2.87 -6.69 4.92
N THR A 472 3.59 -5.58 5.10
CA THR A 472 3.95 -5.10 6.43
C THR A 472 3.68 -3.61 6.60
N GLY A 473 3.12 -3.23 7.76
CA GLY A 473 3.02 -1.84 8.19
C GLY A 473 4.32 -1.31 8.83
N THR A 474 5.34 -2.14 8.95
CA THR A 474 6.62 -1.77 9.57
C THR A 474 7.41 -0.85 8.63
N LYS A 475 7.73 0.35 9.10
CA LYS A 475 8.63 1.24 8.38
C LYS A 475 10.05 0.70 8.47
N THR A 476 10.75 0.70 7.33
CA THR A 476 12.11 0.19 7.21
C THR A 476 13.06 1.25 6.68
N SER A 477 14.36 1.01 6.83
CA SER A 477 15.42 1.77 6.18
C SER A 477 16.52 0.80 5.75
N MET A 478 17.30 1.16 4.74
CA MET A 478 18.45 0.35 4.31
C MET A 478 19.74 1.00 4.84
N LEU A 479 20.55 0.20 5.53
CA LEU A 479 21.88 0.58 6.01
C LEU A 479 22.92 0.12 5.01
N VAL A 480 23.78 1.05 4.56
CA VAL A 480 24.87 0.78 3.64
C VAL A 480 26.19 1.02 4.36
N PHE A 481 26.98 -0.02 4.53
CA PHE A 481 28.26 0.06 5.22
C PHE A 481 29.33 -0.83 4.58
N GLN A 482 30.57 -0.52 4.83
CA GLN A 482 31.75 -1.19 4.24
C GLN A 482 32.77 -1.59 5.30
N ARG A 483 33.36 -2.78 5.17
CA ARG A 483 34.44 -3.28 6.04
C ARG A 483 35.81 -2.95 5.45
N GLY A 484 36.81 -2.76 6.29
CA GLY A 484 38.22 -2.68 5.89
C GLY A 484 38.66 -1.35 5.29
N VAL A 485 37.88 -0.28 5.47
CA VAL A 485 38.18 1.08 4.95
C VAL A 485 38.26 2.14 6.05
N GLY A 486 38.31 1.71 7.29
CA GLY A 486 38.33 2.61 8.46
C GLY A 486 36.94 2.95 8.97
N PRO A 487 36.86 3.81 10.01
CA PRO A 487 35.61 4.22 10.63
C PRO A 487 34.78 5.15 9.72
N THR A 488 33.55 5.39 10.12
CA THR A 488 32.67 6.37 9.48
C THR A 488 33.25 7.77 9.58
N GLU A 489 33.46 8.42 8.45
CA GLU A 489 33.81 9.85 8.42
C GLU A 489 32.54 10.71 8.41
N LYS A 490 31.69 10.42 7.44
CA LYS A 490 30.40 11.08 7.24
C LYS A 490 29.40 10.06 6.70
N VAL A 491 28.19 10.07 7.24
CA VAL A 491 27.04 9.31 6.75
C VAL A 491 26.06 10.25 6.06
N SER A 492 25.58 9.87 4.89
CA SER A 492 24.50 10.58 4.19
C SER A 492 23.18 9.85 4.40
N PHE A 493 22.16 10.57 4.82
CA PHE A 493 20.79 10.07 4.91
C PHE A 493 20.06 10.49 3.66
N ILE A 494 19.51 9.54 2.92
CA ILE A 494 18.85 9.78 1.63
C ILE A 494 17.46 9.17 1.58
N GLY A 495 16.58 9.73 0.75
CA GLY A 495 15.31 9.11 0.38
C GLY A 495 15.49 7.96 -0.61
N LEU A 496 14.42 7.20 -0.86
CA LEU A 496 14.43 6.16 -1.91
C LEU A 496 14.59 6.75 -3.33
N ASP A 497 14.27 8.01 -3.51
CA ASP A 497 14.50 8.83 -4.71
C ASP A 497 15.91 9.44 -4.78
N GLU A 498 16.77 9.04 -3.85
CA GLU A 498 18.16 9.53 -3.69
C GLU A 498 18.27 11.00 -3.25
N SER A 499 17.17 11.66 -2.90
CA SER A 499 17.20 13.00 -2.31
C SER A 499 17.95 13.00 -0.98
N LEU A 500 18.86 13.96 -0.79
CA LEU A 500 19.59 14.11 0.47
C LEU A 500 18.65 14.66 1.55
N LEU A 501 18.53 13.94 2.66
CA LEU A 501 17.69 14.31 3.82
C LEU A 501 18.50 14.98 4.93
N ALA A 502 19.69 14.46 5.21
CA ALA A 502 20.61 14.98 6.21
C ALA A 502 22.01 14.36 6.02
N GLU A 503 23.00 14.91 6.72
CA GLU A 503 24.34 14.35 6.87
C GLU A 503 24.78 14.40 8.32
N ALA A 504 25.64 13.47 8.73
CA ALA A 504 26.23 13.46 10.06
C ALA A 504 27.66 12.92 10.02
N THR A 505 28.54 13.51 10.82
CA THR A 505 29.88 13.01 11.06
C THR A 505 29.89 11.92 12.14
N LEU A 506 30.99 11.19 12.31
CA LEU A 506 31.12 10.24 13.43
C LEU A 506 30.94 10.96 14.80
N THR A 507 31.46 12.16 14.95
CA THR A 507 31.29 12.96 16.17
C THR A 507 29.82 13.28 16.44
N ASP A 508 29.06 13.61 15.39
CA ASP A 508 27.60 13.84 15.50
C ASP A 508 26.89 12.55 15.93
N LEU A 509 27.26 11.40 15.35
CA LEU A 509 26.71 10.10 15.75
C LEU A 509 27.00 9.79 17.21
N GLN A 510 28.23 9.99 17.66
CA GLN A 510 28.65 9.77 19.05
C GLN A 510 27.88 10.64 20.02
N SER A 511 27.67 11.94 19.68
CA SER A 511 26.91 12.88 20.52
C SER A 511 25.44 12.49 20.72
N LYS A 512 24.90 11.61 19.86
CA LYS A 512 23.50 11.18 19.83
C LYS A 512 23.34 9.66 20.00
N ASN A 513 24.21 9.04 20.80
CA ASN A 513 24.20 7.59 21.07
C ASN A 513 24.18 6.74 19.78
N HIS A 514 24.96 7.13 18.79
CA HIS A 514 25.05 6.49 17.48
C HIS A 514 23.68 6.29 16.81
N SER A 515 22.75 7.20 17.03
CA SER A 515 21.48 7.18 16.33
C SER A 515 21.69 7.32 14.81
N LEU A 516 21.03 6.50 14.05
CA LEU A 516 21.02 6.55 12.58
C LEU A 516 19.67 7.06 12.04
N ASN A 517 18.95 7.85 12.82
CA ASN A 517 17.74 8.52 12.39
C ASN A 517 18.08 9.91 11.84
N PHE A 518 17.88 10.13 10.54
CA PHE A 518 18.19 11.38 9.85
C PHE A 518 17.59 12.61 10.52
N LYS A 519 16.42 12.47 11.13
CA LYS A 519 15.73 13.57 11.82
C LYS A 519 16.53 14.17 12.98
N HIS A 520 17.47 13.41 13.52
CA HIS A 520 18.38 13.92 14.54
C HIS A 520 19.48 14.82 13.98
N TYR A 521 19.66 14.84 12.65
CA TYR A 521 20.75 15.51 11.95
C TYR A 521 20.29 16.53 10.91
N ILE A 522 18.97 16.65 10.72
CA ILE A 522 18.45 17.78 9.94
C ILE A 522 18.96 19.03 10.64
N PRO A 523 19.71 19.91 9.95
CA PRO A 523 20.10 21.19 10.52
C PRO A 523 18.80 21.85 11.00
N GLN A 524 18.65 21.98 12.30
CA GLN A 524 17.69 22.95 12.78
C GLN A 524 18.24 24.26 12.26
N SER A 525 17.65 24.79 11.20
CA SER A 525 17.86 26.18 10.85
C SER A 525 17.40 26.93 12.08
N VAL A 526 18.36 27.29 12.92
CA VAL A 526 18.20 28.37 13.87
C VAL A 526 18.11 29.59 12.96
N VAL A 527 16.93 29.84 12.44
CA VAL A 527 16.60 31.14 11.90
C VAL A 527 16.58 31.98 13.17
N GLU A 528 17.68 32.72 13.42
CA GLU A 528 17.65 33.83 14.34
C GLU A 528 16.59 34.77 13.78
N VAL A 529 15.39 34.63 14.25
CA VAL A 529 14.33 35.57 13.95
C VAL A 529 14.53 36.71 14.92
N GLU A 530 14.84 37.88 14.38
CA GLU A 530 15.06 39.09 15.13
C GLU A 530 13.93 39.27 16.16
N GLY A 531 14.28 39.25 17.46
CA GLY A 531 13.34 39.40 18.57
C GLY A 531 12.78 38.07 19.15
N PHE A 532 13.30 36.90 18.74
CA PHE A 532 12.89 35.60 19.29
C PHE A 532 14.10 34.79 19.78
N GLU A 533 14.06 34.38 21.05
CA GLU A 533 15.00 33.40 21.59
C GLU A 533 14.50 31.97 21.28
N MET A 534 15.37 31.13 20.74
CA MET A 534 15.05 29.71 20.52
C MET A 534 15.35 28.88 21.77
N VAL A 535 14.27 28.32 22.38
CA VAL A 535 14.37 27.59 23.64
C VAL A 535 13.91 26.15 23.43
N LYS A 536 14.65 25.19 23.97
CA LYS A 536 14.26 23.75 23.90
C LYS A 536 12.97 23.50 24.70
N LEU A 537 12.11 22.66 24.18
CA LEU A 537 10.82 22.34 24.82
C LEU A 537 11.02 21.80 26.26
N GLY A 538 12.07 20.98 26.50
CA GLY A 538 12.39 20.46 27.85
C GLY A 538 12.79 21.55 28.87
N ASP A 539 13.27 22.70 28.40
CA ASP A 539 13.58 23.84 29.25
C ASP A 539 12.32 24.68 29.56
N ILE A 540 11.27 24.56 28.75
CA ILE A 540 10.02 25.30 28.89
C ILE A 540 9.03 24.54 29.79
N ILE A 541 8.86 23.24 29.58
CA ILE A 541 7.82 22.43 30.23
C ILE A 541 8.40 21.31 31.09
N GLU A 542 7.60 20.90 32.08
CA GLU A 542 7.87 19.67 32.83
C GLU A 542 6.61 18.81 32.99
N LYS A 543 6.79 17.50 32.99
CA LYS A 543 5.72 16.54 33.18
C LYS A 543 5.31 16.52 34.65
N VAL A 544 4.01 16.66 34.91
CA VAL A 544 3.44 16.58 36.26
C VAL A 544 3.01 15.14 36.57
N LYS A 545 2.11 14.58 35.74
CA LYS A 545 1.58 13.22 35.92
C LYS A 545 1.00 12.69 34.62
N SER A 546 0.65 11.39 34.62
CA SER A 546 -0.15 10.76 33.55
C SER A 546 -1.56 10.50 34.05
N GLY A 547 -2.50 10.37 33.09
CA GLY A 547 -3.85 9.92 33.39
C GLY A 547 -3.89 8.48 33.90
N LYS A 548 -4.99 8.10 34.48
CA LYS A 548 -5.21 6.75 35.05
C LYS A 548 -6.52 6.12 34.59
N THR A 549 -7.44 6.91 34.05
CA THR A 549 -8.78 6.47 33.65
C THR A 549 -8.70 5.58 32.41
N ASN A 550 -9.42 4.46 32.47
CA ASN A 550 -9.45 3.53 31.33
C ASN A 550 -10.42 4.06 30.25
N SER A 551 -10.04 3.94 28.98
CA SER A 551 -10.89 4.36 27.87
C SER A 551 -12.19 3.56 27.73
N THR A 552 -12.31 2.40 28.35
CA THR A 552 -13.56 1.59 28.40
C THR A 552 -14.60 2.12 29.40
N GLU A 553 -14.21 3.04 30.28
CA GLU A 553 -15.05 3.63 31.33
C GLU A 553 -15.67 4.99 30.90
N ILE A 554 -15.47 5.39 29.65
CA ILE A 554 -15.98 6.65 29.09
C ILE A 554 -17.50 6.58 28.93
N SER A 555 -18.20 7.62 29.35
CA SER A 555 -19.64 7.80 29.14
C SER A 555 -19.94 9.10 28.37
N ASN A 556 -21.20 9.29 28.01
CA ASN A 556 -21.68 10.58 27.46
C ASN A 556 -22.17 11.51 28.56
N SER A 557 -22.27 11.00 29.79
CA SER A 557 -22.74 11.74 30.98
C SER A 557 -21.71 11.58 32.10
N GLY A 558 -21.14 12.62 32.56
CA GLY A 558 -20.15 12.66 33.64
C GLY A 558 -19.77 14.11 33.90
N ASP A 559 -19.09 14.36 35.01
CA ASP A 559 -18.77 15.73 35.42
C ASP A 559 -17.54 16.29 34.71
N TYR A 560 -16.61 15.39 34.28
CA TYR A 560 -15.30 15.78 33.75
C TYR A 560 -15.10 15.33 32.31
N ASP A 561 -14.63 16.24 31.47
CA ASP A 561 -14.25 15.92 30.09
C ASP A 561 -13.07 14.94 30.06
N PHE A 562 -13.21 13.90 29.21
CA PHE A 562 -12.20 12.87 29.05
C PHE A 562 -11.30 13.12 27.83
N TYR A 563 -9.98 13.14 28.05
CA TYR A 563 -8.98 13.31 27.02
C TYR A 563 -8.28 11.99 26.71
N GLY A 564 -8.48 11.50 25.49
CA GLY A 564 -7.79 10.32 24.93
C GLY A 564 -6.74 10.73 23.90
N CYS A 565 -6.08 9.71 23.32
CA CYS A 565 -5.12 9.90 22.24
C CYS A 565 -5.81 9.87 20.85
N THR A 566 -6.97 10.48 20.71
CA THR A 566 -7.78 10.52 19.50
C THR A 566 -7.65 11.85 18.78
N ALA A 567 -8.06 11.86 17.50
CA ALA A 567 -8.01 13.09 16.69
C ALA A 567 -8.88 14.20 17.25
N VAL A 568 -10.03 13.83 17.82
CA VAL A 568 -11.02 14.75 18.39
C VAL A 568 -11.09 14.53 19.90
N VAL A 569 -10.99 15.61 20.66
CA VAL A 569 -11.11 15.62 22.11
C VAL A 569 -12.00 16.81 22.55
N PRO A 570 -12.68 16.70 23.70
CA PRO A 570 -12.82 15.51 24.55
C PRO A 570 -13.53 14.37 23.82
N THR A 571 -13.16 13.11 24.15
CA THR A 571 -13.75 11.90 23.56
C THR A 571 -15.01 11.42 24.26
N GLY A 572 -15.34 12.01 25.36
CA GLY A 572 -16.48 11.72 26.21
C GLY A 572 -16.31 12.35 27.59
N LYS A 573 -17.01 11.83 28.56
CA LYS A 573 -17.00 12.30 29.96
C LYS A 573 -16.72 11.17 30.93
N HIS A 574 -16.33 11.54 32.17
CA HIS A 574 -16.06 10.60 33.26
C HIS A 574 -16.45 11.22 34.60
N ASP A 575 -16.80 10.39 35.59
CA ASP A 575 -17.21 10.86 36.94
C ASP A 575 -16.04 11.18 37.87
N ARG A 576 -14.82 10.79 37.50
CA ARG A 576 -13.57 11.06 38.23
C ARG A 576 -12.61 11.85 37.38
N PHE A 577 -11.80 12.67 37.98
CA PHE A 577 -10.76 13.42 37.30
C PHE A 577 -9.36 12.87 37.58
N ASP A 578 -8.48 12.96 36.62
CA ASP A 578 -7.05 12.63 36.74
C ASP A 578 -6.19 13.88 36.84
N PHE A 579 -6.60 14.95 36.20
CA PHE A 579 -5.86 16.20 36.06
C PHE A 579 -6.60 17.36 36.73
N ASP A 580 -5.84 18.31 37.26
CA ASP A 580 -6.39 19.50 37.91
C ASP A 580 -5.36 20.63 37.84
N GLY A 581 -5.82 21.88 37.68
CA GLY A 581 -5.00 23.08 37.66
C GLY A 581 -5.72 24.27 37.04
N ASP A 582 -5.26 25.50 37.35
CA ASP A 582 -5.83 26.71 36.78
C ASP A 582 -5.57 26.75 35.26
N GLU A 583 -4.34 26.43 34.87
CA GLU A 583 -3.93 26.26 33.49
C GLU A 583 -2.89 25.13 33.36
N TYR A 584 -2.99 24.32 32.35
CA TYR A 584 -2.00 23.29 32.03
C TYR A 584 -2.15 22.79 30.58
N LEU A 585 -1.16 22.00 30.12
CA LEU A 585 -1.22 21.32 28.82
C LEU A 585 -1.40 19.82 29.03
N LEU A 586 -2.28 19.22 28.24
CA LEU A 586 -2.36 17.78 28.09
C LEU A 586 -1.70 17.36 26.79
N PHE A 587 -0.89 16.35 26.83
CA PHE A 587 -0.15 15.80 25.68
C PHE A 587 -0.51 14.35 25.43
N ALA A 588 -0.91 14.04 24.21
CA ALA A 588 -1.20 12.68 23.76
C ALA A 588 0.08 11.99 23.27
N LYS A 589 0.68 11.17 24.13
CA LYS A 589 1.97 10.51 23.89
C LYS A 589 1.91 9.40 22.86
N SER A 590 0.79 8.67 22.75
CA SER A 590 0.67 7.53 21.86
C SER A 590 -0.63 7.55 21.05
N GLY A 591 -0.72 6.73 20.01
CA GLY A 591 -1.90 6.57 19.18
C GLY A 591 -1.58 6.53 17.70
N GLY A 592 -2.61 6.26 16.87
CA GLY A 592 -2.42 6.07 15.44
C GLY A 592 -1.69 4.77 15.09
N ASN A 593 -1.44 4.56 13.81
CA ASN A 593 -0.66 3.44 13.29
C ASN A 593 0.26 3.91 12.16
N ALA A 594 1.24 3.09 11.78
CA ALA A 594 2.23 3.42 10.75
C ALA A 594 1.64 3.75 9.37
N LYS A 595 0.40 3.36 9.09
CA LYS A 595 -0.30 3.65 7.82
C LYS A 595 -0.97 5.03 7.82
N THR A 596 -1.10 5.67 8.98
CA THR A 596 -1.78 6.96 9.12
C THR A 596 -0.77 8.08 8.85
N LYS A 597 -1.09 8.99 7.93
CA LYS A 597 -0.25 10.16 7.64
C LYS A 597 -0.24 11.12 8.82
N VAL A 598 0.90 11.80 9.05
CA VAL A 598 0.99 12.93 9.98
C VAL A 598 -0.08 13.99 9.65
N GLY A 599 -0.68 14.58 10.66
CA GLY A 599 -1.65 15.65 10.51
C GLY A 599 -2.68 15.75 11.63
N GLU A 600 -3.59 16.66 11.48
CA GLU A 600 -4.67 16.97 12.45
C GLU A 600 -5.61 15.77 12.73
N ASN A 601 -5.69 14.81 11.81
CA ASN A 601 -6.52 13.60 11.97
C ASN A 601 -5.90 12.52 12.87
N LEU A 602 -4.69 12.75 13.42
CA LEU A 602 -4.07 11.90 14.43
C LEU A 602 -4.16 12.54 15.81
N GLY A 603 -4.39 11.72 16.83
CA GLY A 603 -4.36 12.17 18.21
C GLY A 603 -2.94 12.33 18.76
N ILE A 604 -2.02 11.42 18.37
CA ILE A 604 -0.64 11.41 18.85
C ILE A 604 0.07 12.75 18.57
N GLY A 605 0.87 13.21 19.54
CA GLY A 605 1.66 14.43 19.43
C GLY A 605 0.90 15.72 19.69
N LYS A 606 -0.41 15.67 19.86
CA LYS A 606 -1.24 16.84 20.16
C LYS A 606 -1.05 17.31 21.59
N PHE A 607 -0.94 18.61 21.71
CA PHE A 607 -1.08 19.33 22.96
C PHE A 607 -2.47 19.98 23.03
N HIS A 608 -3.07 19.96 24.22
CA HIS A 608 -4.37 20.59 24.48
C HIS A 608 -4.21 21.54 25.66
N TYR A 609 -4.64 22.78 25.48
CA TYR A 609 -4.72 23.77 26.57
C TYR A 609 -6.01 23.48 27.37
N VAL A 610 -5.86 23.36 28.68
CA VAL A 610 -6.94 22.96 29.59
C VAL A 610 -6.91 23.77 30.88
N GLN A 611 -8.09 24.02 31.42
CA GLN A 611 -8.31 24.65 32.73
C GLN A 611 -9.23 23.77 33.58
N GLY A 612 -9.03 23.77 34.88
CA GLY A 612 -9.86 23.02 35.84
C GLY A 612 -9.61 21.50 35.82
N LYS A 613 -10.64 20.73 36.16
CA LYS A 613 -10.56 19.28 36.35
C LYS A 613 -10.93 18.51 35.09
N THR A 614 -10.12 17.56 34.68
CA THR A 614 -10.36 16.69 33.55
C THR A 614 -9.89 15.26 33.77
N ALA A 615 -10.41 14.31 33.01
CA ALA A 615 -9.99 12.91 33.04
C ALA A 615 -9.15 12.56 31.80
N GLY A 616 -8.32 11.53 31.89
CA GLY A 616 -7.56 11.05 30.74
C GLY A 616 -6.91 9.70 30.94
N ASN A 617 -6.57 9.02 29.84
CA ASN A 617 -5.93 7.72 29.91
C ASN A 617 -4.43 7.81 30.21
N ILE A 618 -3.80 6.64 30.46
CA ILE A 618 -2.40 6.51 30.85
C ILE A 618 -1.40 7.10 29.82
N ALA A 619 -1.81 7.22 28.57
CA ALA A 619 -0.98 7.78 27.49
C ALA A 619 -1.15 9.31 27.31
N VAL A 620 -2.00 9.94 28.12
CA VAL A 620 -2.15 11.39 28.19
C VAL A 620 -1.37 11.92 29.38
N TYR A 621 -0.51 12.89 29.16
CA TYR A 621 0.37 13.46 30.14
C TYR A 621 0.04 14.92 30.41
N GLN A 622 -0.05 15.29 31.71
CA GLN A 622 -0.17 16.68 32.13
C GLN A 622 1.21 17.33 32.21
N TYR A 623 1.32 18.51 31.61
CA TYR A 623 2.50 19.35 31.63
C TYR A 623 2.21 20.70 32.28
N ARG A 624 3.20 21.23 33.00
CA ARG A 624 3.23 22.63 33.44
C ARG A 624 4.40 23.38 32.81
N ILE A 625 4.26 24.69 32.70
CA ILE A 625 5.36 25.58 32.34
C ILE A 625 6.25 25.79 33.53
N ARG A 626 7.57 25.71 33.32
CA ARG A 626 8.57 25.88 34.41
C ARG A 626 8.62 27.34 34.89
N ASP A 627 8.51 28.30 34.00
CA ASP A 627 8.60 29.71 34.28
C ASP A 627 7.52 30.49 33.49
N THR A 628 6.38 30.73 34.16
CA THR A 628 5.26 31.48 33.58
C THR A 628 5.53 32.99 33.42
N THR A 629 6.61 33.47 33.98
CA THR A 629 7.04 34.88 33.77
C THR A 629 7.71 35.07 32.41
N LYS A 630 8.10 33.98 31.72
CA LYS A 630 8.71 33.99 30.40
C LYS A 630 7.81 33.46 29.30
N VAL A 631 6.95 32.47 29.60
CA VAL A 631 6.12 31.84 28.62
C VAL A 631 4.68 31.68 29.11
N SER A 632 3.72 32.10 28.30
CA SER A 632 2.31 31.91 28.57
C SER A 632 1.77 30.56 28.03
N TYR A 633 0.82 29.93 28.72
CA TYR A 633 0.20 28.65 28.31
C TYR A 633 -0.49 28.75 26.95
N ARG A 634 -1.19 29.83 26.67
CA ARG A 634 -1.91 30.02 25.39
C ARG A 634 -0.94 30.20 24.23
N TYR A 635 0.13 30.99 24.39
CA TYR A 635 1.18 31.09 23.37
C TYR A 635 1.82 29.74 23.11
N LEU A 636 2.22 29.04 24.16
CA LEU A 636 2.84 27.71 24.05
C LEU A 636 1.91 26.71 23.34
N TYR A 637 0.63 26.73 23.65
CA TYR A 637 -0.38 25.91 22.96
C TYR A 637 -0.41 26.18 21.45
N HIS A 638 -0.47 27.45 21.02
CA HIS A 638 -0.54 27.78 19.60
C HIS A 638 0.75 27.40 18.85
N ILE A 639 1.91 27.61 19.47
CA ILE A 639 3.17 27.27 18.83
C ILE A 639 3.38 25.74 18.73
N LEU A 640 3.02 24.97 19.77
CA LEU A 640 3.06 23.52 19.74
C LEU A 640 2.10 22.94 18.68
N ARG A 641 0.95 23.57 18.52
CA ARG A 641 0.00 23.21 17.47
C ARG A 641 0.56 23.51 16.08
N SER A 642 1.28 24.60 15.88
CA SER A 642 1.95 24.89 14.60
C SER A 642 3.06 23.90 14.27
N ARG A 643 3.68 23.30 15.30
CA ARG A 643 4.74 22.28 15.20
C ARG A 643 4.22 20.85 15.27
N LEU A 644 2.90 20.65 15.20
CA LEU A 644 2.29 19.32 15.37
C LEU A 644 2.92 18.26 14.46
N SER A 645 3.11 18.56 13.17
CA SER A 645 3.70 17.60 12.23
C SER A 645 5.13 17.21 12.61
N GLU A 646 5.93 18.16 13.10
CA GLU A 646 7.28 17.93 13.57
C GLU A 646 7.28 17.00 14.81
N ILE A 647 6.39 17.25 15.76
CA ILE A 647 6.23 16.44 16.96
C ILE A 647 5.76 15.03 16.59
N GLN A 648 4.80 14.91 15.67
CA GLN A 648 4.28 13.61 15.21
C GLN A 648 5.35 12.80 14.46
N LEU A 649 6.29 13.45 13.78
CA LEU A 649 7.41 12.78 13.12
C LEU A 649 8.37 12.09 14.12
N LEU A 650 8.36 12.45 15.39
CA LEU A 650 9.14 11.79 16.45
C LEU A 650 8.50 10.46 16.91
N ALA A 651 7.30 10.13 16.44
CA ALA A 651 6.60 8.92 16.84
C ALA A 651 7.28 7.66 16.29
N ASP A 652 7.46 6.69 17.18
CA ASP A 652 7.89 5.33 16.87
C ASP A 652 6.68 4.41 16.76
N TYR A 653 6.57 3.66 15.67
CA TYR A 653 5.48 2.73 15.37
C TYR A 653 5.88 1.25 15.41
N THR A 654 7.02 0.92 15.98
CA THR A 654 7.55 -0.46 16.03
C THR A 654 6.62 -1.44 16.73
N THR A 655 5.83 -0.98 17.70
CA THR A 655 4.86 -1.81 18.47
C THR A 655 3.44 -1.78 17.89
N GLY A 656 3.26 -1.25 16.69
CA GLY A 656 1.95 -1.14 16.01
C GLY A 656 1.25 0.20 16.27
N ASN A 657 1.22 0.68 17.51
CA ASN A 657 0.72 2.03 17.83
C ASN A 657 1.90 3.00 17.95
N GLY A 658 1.73 4.21 17.39
CA GLY A 658 2.73 5.26 17.53
C GLY A 658 2.97 5.64 18.99
N ASN A 659 4.23 5.86 19.34
CA ASN A 659 4.64 6.29 20.67
C ASN A 659 5.77 7.32 20.57
N ILE A 660 5.66 8.46 21.25
CA ILE A 660 6.67 9.52 21.23
C ILE A 660 7.57 9.36 22.47
N ASN A 661 8.87 9.26 22.20
CA ASN A 661 9.88 9.32 23.27
C ASN A 661 9.96 10.76 23.81
N ILE A 662 9.71 10.91 25.10
CA ILE A 662 9.62 12.23 25.77
C ILE A 662 10.97 12.94 25.78
N GLU A 663 12.07 12.23 26.04
CA GLU A 663 13.43 12.81 26.06
C GLU A 663 13.83 13.34 24.67
N ASN A 664 13.46 12.59 23.62
CA ASN A 664 13.67 13.06 22.26
C ASN A 664 12.82 14.31 21.96
N MET A 665 11.57 14.34 22.41
CA MET A 665 10.71 15.52 22.26
C MET A 665 11.30 16.74 22.97
N TYR A 666 11.80 16.57 24.20
CA TYR A 666 12.40 17.66 24.96
C TYR A 666 13.66 18.22 24.31
N SER A 667 14.51 17.36 23.77
CA SER A 667 15.81 17.75 23.24
C SER A 667 15.77 18.23 21.78
N LEU A 668 14.83 17.71 20.99
CA LEU A 668 14.77 17.96 19.53
C LEU A 668 13.78 19.06 19.13
N VAL A 669 12.77 19.35 19.97
CA VAL A 669 11.81 20.43 19.67
C VAL A 669 12.30 21.71 20.30
N SER A 670 12.64 22.70 19.48
CA SER A 670 12.98 24.06 19.92
C SER A 670 11.92 25.04 19.46
N LEU A 671 11.52 25.95 20.34
CA LEU A 671 10.43 26.90 20.11
C LEU A 671 10.93 28.33 20.18
N PRO A 672 10.49 29.24 19.31
CA PRO A 672 10.76 30.67 19.46
C PRO A 672 9.95 31.26 20.60
N VAL A 673 10.61 31.91 21.52
CA VAL A 673 10.03 32.53 22.72
C VAL A 673 10.32 34.03 22.71
N PRO A 674 9.39 34.89 22.28
CA PRO A 674 9.52 36.35 22.39
C PRO A 674 9.14 36.83 23.77
N SER A 675 9.25 38.15 24.01
CA SER A 675 8.76 38.78 25.25
C SER A 675 7.30 38.44 25.52
N LEU A 676 6.88 38.38 26.79
CA LEU A 676 5.49 38.08 27.18
C LEU A 676 4.48 39.02 26.52
N GLU A 677 4.81 40.31 26.42
CA GLU A 677 3.95 41.28 25.72
C GLU A 677 3.72 40.88 24.27
N ARG A 678 4.76 40.48 23.58
CA ARG A 678 4.68 40.00 22.20
C ARG A 678 3.90 38.68 22.08
N GLN A 679 4.05 37.78 23.06
CA GLN A 679 3.27 36.54 23.14
C GLN A 679 1.78 36.86 23.26
N HIS A 680 1.35 37.78 24.11
CA HIS A 680 -0.02 38.21 24.26
C HIS A 680 -0.58 38.80 22.97
N GLN A 681 0.16 39.72 22.31
CA GLN A 681 -0.26 40.26 20.99
C GLN A 681 -0.50 39.16 19.94
N ILE A 682 0.35 38.13 19.91
CA ILE A 682 0.21 36.97 18.99
C ILE A 682 -1.02 36.16 19.35
N VAL A 683 -1.20 35.88 20.63
CA VAL A 683 -2.37 35.12 21.13
C VAL A 683 -3.67 35.85 20.82
N ASP A 684 -3.76 37.17 21.12
CA ASP A 684 -4.94 37.98 20.88
C ASP A 684 -5.33 37.99 19.38
N ALA A 685 -4.31 38.09 18.51
CA ALA A 685 -4.54 38.06 17.06
C ALA A 685 -5.08 36.69 16.57
N ILE A 686 -4.55 35.60 17.11
CA ILE A 686 -4.98 34.23 16.72
C ILE A 686 -6.35 33.92 17.30
N ASP A 687 -6.52 34.15 18.61
CA ASP A 687 -7.75 33.84 19.33
C ASP A 687 -8.91 34.72 18.88
N GLY A 688 -8.67 35.97 18.51
CA GLY A 688 -9.68 36.84 17.94
C GLY A 688 -10.34 36.25 16.67
N TRP A 689 -9.53 35.74 15.74
CA TRP A 689 -10.06 35.07 14.55
C TRP A 689 -10.70 33.73 14.87
N ALA A 690 -10.16 32.95 15.80
CA ALA A 690 -10.75 31.69 16.24
C ALA A 690 -12.12 31.90 16.91
N MET A 691 -12.24 32.93 17.74
CA MET A 691 -13.50 33.31 18.41
C MET A 691 -14.55 33.80 17.41
N MET A 692 -14.15 34.58 16.39
CA MET A 692 -15.04 34.97 15.31
C MET A 692 -15.56 33.76 14.53
N ALA A 693 -14.69 32.79 14.22
CA ALA A 693 -15.11 31.56 13.55
C ALA A 693 -16.09 30.76 14.41
N GLN A 694 -15.83 30.61 15.70
CA GLN A 694 -16.70 29.90 16.64
C GLN A 694 -18.10 30.59 16.78
N HIS A 695 -18.14 31.91 16.81
CA HIS A 695 -19.36 32.67 16.88
C HIS A 695 -20.22 32.42 15.62
N GLU A 696 -19.61 32.47 14.43
CA GLU A 696 -20.31 32.16 13.18
C GLU A 696 -20.79 30.70 13.13
N GLU A 697 -20.00 29.75 13.67
CA GLU A 697 -20.40 28.34 13.75
C GLU A 697 -21.62 28.12 14.65
N GLN A 698 -21.73 28.85 15.76
CA GLN A 698 -22.91 28.80 16.65
C GLN A 698 -24.13 29.36 15.96
N ALA A 699 -23.98 30.54 15.31
CA ALA A 699 -25.06 31.18 14.56
C ALA A 699 -25.52 30.29 13.38
N LEU A 700 -24.57 29.66 12.67
CA LEU A 700 -24.86 28.70 11.59
C LEU A 700 -25.73 27.53 12.08
N LYS A 701 -25.36 26.91 13.21
CA LYS A 701 -26.15 25.82 13.80
C LYS A 701 -27.58 26.21 14.14
N ILE A 702 -27.79 27.45 14.55
CA ILE A 702 -29.14 27.97 14.83
C ILE A 702 -29.90 28.12 13.52
N LEU A 703 -29.32 28.76 12.51
CA LEU A 703 -29.95 28.95 11.19
C LEU A 703 -30.28 27.61 10.51
N GLU A 704 -29.38 26.63 10.56
CA GLU A 704 -29.66 25.31 10.00
C GLU A 704 -30.83 24.61 10.71
N LYS A 705 -30.96 24.75 12.03
CA LYS A 705 -32.13 24.25 12.78
C LYS A 705 -33.42 24.98 12.38
N GLN A 706 -33.34 26.29 12.20
CA GLN A 706 -34.50 27.10 11.73
C GLN A 706 -34.91 26.67 10.32
N MET A 707 -33.97 26.52 9.40
CA MET A 707 -34.22 26.03 8.07
C MET A 707 -34.88 24.65 8.07
N MET A 708 -34.38 23.72 8.89
CA MET A 708 -34.99 22.40 9.04
C MET A 708 -36.45 22.53 9.54
N PHE A 709 -36.71 23.41 10.51
CA PHE A 709 -38.07 23.63 11.02
C PHE A 709 -38.99 24.22 9.93
N GLN A 710 -38.52 25.24 9.19
CA GLN A 710 -39.30 25.86 8.10
C GLN A 710 -39.62 24.83 7.01
N VAL A 711 -38.67 24.02 6.55
CA VAL A 711 -38.87 22.96 5.54
C VAL A 711 -39.89 21.93 6.02
N LYS A 712 -39.87 21.58 7.32
CA LYS A 712 -40.83 20.65 7.92
C LYS A 712 -42.25 21.22 7.95
N GLU A 713 -42.39 22.45 8.41
CA GLU A 713 -43.71 23.11 8.49
C GLU A 713 -44.28 23.37 7.10
N MET A 714 -43.47 23.84 6.16
CA MET A 714 -43.84 24.06 4.77
C MET A 714 -44.37 22.79 4.09
N GLY A 715 -43.83 21.64 4.46
CA GLY A 715 -44.28 20.34 3.94
C GLY A 715 -45.58 19.81 4.52
N ARG A 716 -46.17 20.45 5.59
CA ARG A 716 -47.38 19.96 6.22
C ARG A 716 -48.59 20.11 5.29
N GLY A 717 -49.33 19.01 5.12
CA GLY A 717 -50.55 19.00 4.31
C GLY A 717 -50.35 19.16 2.80
N GLN A 718 -49.12 19.27 2.35
CA GLN A 718 -48.78 19.40 0.93
C GLN A 718 -48.95 18.08 0.16
N PRO A 719 -49.31 18.13 -1.14
CA PRO A 719 -49.34 16.95 -1.98
C PRO A 719 -47.96 16.31 -2.04
N ARG A 720 -47.90 14.97 -2.19
CA ARG A 720 -46.63 14.23 -2.28
C ARG A 720 -46.31 13.94 -3.74
N VAL A 721 -45.04 14.08 -4.05
CA VAL A 721 -44.46 13.74 -5.34
C VAL A 721 -43.24 12.82 -5.14
N LYS A 722 -42.91 12.04 -6.14
CA LYS A 722 -41.70 11.23 -6.07
C LYS A 722 -40.44 12.08 -6.21
N LEU A 723 -39.43 11.80 -5.39
CA LEU A 723 -38.17 12.54 -5.39
C LEU A 723 -37.53 12.60 -6.78
N GLY A 724 -37.60 11.50 -7.55
CA GLY A 724 -37.06 11.44 -8.90
C GLY A 724 -37.80 12.31 -9.93
N GLU A 725 -38.97 12.88 -9.61
CA GLU A 725 -39.73 13.77 -10.51
C GLU A 725 -39.32 15.23 -10.32
N VAL A 726 -38.71 15.55 -9.18
CA VAL A 726 -38.38 16.92 -8.78
C VAL A 726 -36.91 17.15 -8.52
N CYS A 727 -36.07 16.08 -8.64
CA CYS A 727 -34.63 16.15 -8.41
C CYS A 727 -33.84 15.59 -9.56
N GLU A 728 -32.70 16.20 -9.82
CA GLU A 728 -31.61 15.67 -10.64
C GLU A 728 -30.60 14.94 -9.75
N ILE A 729 -30.10 13.79 -10.24
CA ILE A 729 -29.12 12.96 -9.56
C ILE A 729 -27.83 12.95 -10.39
N ASN A 730 -26.76 13.49 -9.83
CA ASN A 730 -25.48 13.60 -10.48
C ASN A 730 -24.48 12.67 -9.82
N HIS A 731 -24.11 11.56 -10.49
CA HIS A 731 -23.15 10.59 -9.97
C HIS A 731 -21.72 11.15 -9.91
N GLY A 732 -20.95 10.70 -8.93
CA GLY A 732 -19.52 10.98 -8.84
C GLY A 732 -18.72 10.16 -9.85
N MET A 733 -17.45 10.49 -9.99
CA MET A 733 -16.51 9.85 -10.93
C MET A 733 -15.37 9.19 -10.14
N ARG A 734 -15.03 7.96 -10.53
CA ARG A 734 -13.99 7.19 -9.86
C ARG A 734 -12.61 7.77 -10.13
N ILE A 735 -11.86 7.99 -9.06
CA ILE A 735 -10.42 8.26 -9.07
C ILE A 735 -9.73 7.37 -8.04
N THR A 736 -8.44 7.22 -8.16
CA THR A 736 -7.65 6.37 -7.27
C THR A 736 -6.58 7.19 -6.55
N LYS A 737 -6.37 6.91 -5.28
CA LYS A 737 -5.31 7.55 -4.51
C LYS A 737 -3.92 7.34 -5.11
N LYS A 738 -3.72 6.27 -5.89
CA LYS A 738 -2.43 5.96 -6.52
C LYS A 738 -2.10 6.94 -7.66
N ASN A 739 -3.10 7.27 -8.48
CA ASN A 739 -2.88 8.01 -9.74
C ASN A 739 -3.32 9.48 -9.66
N ASP A 740 -4.22 9.80 -8.70
CA ASP A 740 -4.95 11.08 -8.69
C ASP A 740 -4.72 11.85 -7.38
N ILE A 741 -3.65 11.54 -6.64
CA ILE A 741 -3.31 12.25 -5.40
C ILE A 741 -2.82 13.66 -5.71
N GLY A 742 -3.37 14.63 -5.00
CA GLY A 742 -3.02 16.04 -5.09
C GLY A 742 -3.10 16.72 -3.73
N THR A 743 -3.15 18.06 -3.71
CA THR A 743 -3.08 18.86 -2.48
C THR A 743 -4.25 19.81 -2.30
N ILE A 744 -5.04 20.09 -3.36
CA ILE A 744 -5.99 21.21 -3.40
C ILE A 744 -7.37 20.80 -2.88
N TYR A 745 -8.06 19.90 -3.58
CA TYR A 745 -9.47 19.60 -3.33
C TYR A 745 -9.65 18.30 -2.55
N PRO A 746 -10.52 18.25 -1.54
CA PRO A 746 -10.85 17.01 -0.84
C PRO A 746 -11.61 16.05 -1.74
N VAL A 747 -11.38 14.76 -1.57
CA VAL A 747 -12.06 13.68 -2.29
C VAL A 747 -13.02 12.97 -1.35
N TYR A 748 -14.32 13.06 -1.67
CA TYR A 748 -15.39 12.41 -0.92
C TYR A 748 -15.84 11.13 -1.62
N GLY A 749 -15.92 10.04 -0.84
CA GLY A 749 -16.55 8.79 -1.24
C GLY A 749 -17.94 8.62 -0.63
N GLY A 750 -18.27 7.39 -0.23
CA GLY A 750 -19.48 7.09 0.54
C GLY A 750 -19.48 7.66 1.98
N GLY A 751 -18.32 8.00 2.54
CA GLY A 751 -18.15 8.61 3.87
C GLY A 751 -17.60 10.03 3.81
N ASN A 752 -16.73 10.34 4.77
CA ASN A 752 -15.97 11.59 4.82
C ASN A 752 -14.88 11.64 3.74
N ASP A 753 -14.17 12.75 3.65
CA ASP A 753 -13.04 12.90 2.75
C ASP A 753 -11.93 11.87 3.06
N THR A 754 -11.29 11.38 2.01
CA THR A 754 -10.31 10.28 2.11
C THR A 754 -8.90 10.69 1.72
N PHE A 755 -8.75 11.57 0.75
CA PHE A 755 -7.48 12.15 0.29
C PHE A 755 -7.76 13.46 -0.46
N ARG A 756 -6.72 14.10 -1.04
CA ARG A 756 -6.87 15.30 -1.86
C ARG A 756 -6.42 15.04 -3.29
N THR A 757 -6.99 15.80 -4.23
CA THR A 757 -6.66 15.81 -5.65
C THR A 757 -6.52 17.26 -6.14
N ASP A 758 -5.93 17.48 -7.30
CA ASP A 758 -5.78 18.81 -7.89
C ASP A 758 -6.93 19.16 -8.86
N ALA A 759 -7.87 18.25 -9.05
CA ALA A 759 -9.08 18.45 -9.84
C ALA A 759 -10.34 18.45 -8.98
N LYS A 760 -11.40 19.15 -9.45
CA LYS A 760 -12.72 19.14 -8.83
C LYS A 760 -13.80 18.71 -9.82
N ASN A 761 -14.88 18.09 -9.34
CA ASN A 761 -16.07 17.79 -10.12
C ASN A 761 -17.37 18.27 -9.43
N ARG A 762 -17.23 18.92 -8.28
CA ARG A 762 -18.33 19.59 -7.53
C ARG A 762 -17.83 20.92 -7.00
N GLU A 763 -18.77 21.87 -6.90
CA GLU A 763 -18.47 23.20 -6.37
C GLU A 763 -19.67 23.75 -5.59
N GLY A 764 -19.40 24.70 -4.70
CA GLY A 764 -20.38 25.40 -3.90
C GLY A 764 -21.02 24.55 -2.81
N PHE A 765 -22.28 24.82 -2.50
CA PHE A 765 -23.06 24.11 -1.48
C PHE A 765 -23.86 22.98 -2.13
N THR A 766 -23.62 21.74 -1.76
CA THR A 766 -24.22 20.57 -2.39
C THR A 766 -24.75 19.57 -1.36
N CYS A 767 -25.78 18.82 -1.73
CA CYS A 767 -26.27 17.68 -0.97
C CYS A 767 -25.72 16.39 -1.55
N LYS A 768 -24.82 15.75 -0.81
CA LYS A 768 -24.21 14.45 -1.17
C LYS A 768 -25.02 13.31 -0.55
N VAL A 769 -25.31 12.29 -1.34
CA VAL A 769 -25.89 11.03 -0.90
C VAL A 769 -24.92 9.90 -1.17
N SER A 770 -24.72 9.02 -0.18
CA SER A 770 -23.82 7.87 -0.28
C SER A 770 -24.48 6.75 -1.07
N ARG A 771 -23.71 6.11 -1.98
CA ARG A 771 -24.21 5.01 -2.83
C ARG A 771 -23.75 3.64 -2.31
N PHE A 772 -22.54 3.54 -1.81
CA PHE A 772 -21.94 2.31 -1.28
C PHE A 772 -21.49 2.49 0.16
N GLY A 773 -21.60 1.43 0.97
CA GLY A 773 -21.22 1.46 2.38
C GLY A 773 -22.02 2.46 3.20
N ILE A 774 -23.34 2.54 2.94
CA ILE A 774 -24.23 3.51 3.60
C ILE A 774 -24.50 3.14 5.05
N SER A 775 -24.56 4.16 5.91
CA SER A 775 -25.02 4.07 7.29
C SER A 775 -26.05 5.20 7.56
N GLU A 776 -26.79 5.09 8.63
CA GLU A 776 -27.76 6.14 9.01
C GLU A 776 -27.10 7.53 9.15
N HIS A 777 -25.84 7.56 9.58
CA HIS A 777 -25.11 8.81 9.82
C HIS A 777 -24.53 9.42 8.55
N ASN A 778 -24.08 8.60 7.59
CA ASN A 778 -23.36 9.06 6.39
C ASN A 778 -24.21 9.09 5.12
N CYS A 779 -25.43 8.55 5.13
CA CYS A 779 -26.24 8.41 3.92
C CYS A 779 -26.55 9.74 3.22
N VAL A 780 -26.73 10.83 3.98
CA VAL A 780 -26.94 12.19 3.45
C VAL A 780 -26.05 13.17 4.18
N GLN A 781 -25.33 14.00 3.45
CA GLN A 781 -24.44 15.04 3.96
C GLN A 781 -24.54 16.29 3.07
N THR A 782 -24.52 17.48 3.68
CA THR A 782 -24.27 18.72 2.97
C THR A 782 -22.77 19.01 2.94
N ILE A 783 -22.26 19.41 1.79
CA ILE A 783 -20.83 19.77 1.62
C ILE A 783 -20.78 21.18 1.07
N HIS A 784 -19.93 22.00 1.65
CA HIS A 784 -19.67 23.36 1.23
C HIS A 784 -18.25 23.50 0.67
N GLY A 785 -18.12 24.11 -0.51
CA GLY A 785 -16.86 24.34 -1.21
C GLY A 785 -16.63 23.39 -2.37
N ASP A 786 -15.45 23.48 -2.93
CA ASP A 786 -15.03 22.70 -4.09
C ASP A 786 -14.44 21.36 -3.67
N TYR A 787 -14.83 20.28 -4.36
CA TYR A 787 -14.36 18.94 -4.04
C TYR A 787 -14.50 17.98 -5.22
N TRP A 788 -13.89 16.81 -5.10
CA TRP A 788 -14.13 15.69 -5.99
C TRP A 788 -15.05 14.66 -5.33
N LEU A 789 -16.13 14.28 -6.03
CA LEU A 789 -17.03 13.21 -5.61
C LEU A 789 -16.70 11.94 -6.39
N MET A 790 -16.44 10.85 -5.66
CA MET A 790 -16.23 9.52 -6.23
C MET A 790 -17.57 8.86 -6.64
N ASP A 791 -17.48 7.81 -7.46
CA ASP A 791 -18.59 6.96 -7.90
C ASP A 791 -19.36 6.24 -6.76
N SER A 792 -18.78 6.23 -5.55
CA SER A 792 -19.45 5.76 -4.33
C SER A 792 -20.43 6.73 -3.70
N GLY A 793 -20.65 7.89 -4.34
CA GLY A 793 -21.65 8.88 -3.98
C GLY A 793 -22.28 9.53 -5.20
N PHE A 794 -23.35 10.30 -4.95
CA PHE A 794 -23.98 11.19 -5.94
C PHE A 794 -24.47 12.46 -5.23
N THR A 795 -24.65 13.54 -5.99
CA THR A 795 -25.29 14.76 -5.52
C THR A 795 -26.71 14.85 -6.05
N VAL A 796 -27.58 15.45 -5.25
CA VAL A 796 -28.96 15.73 -5.59
C VAL A 796 -29.11 17.23 -5.79
N ARG A 797 -29.82 17.67 -6.81
CA ARG A 797 -30.23 19.06 -7.06
C ARG A 797 -31.70 19.11 -7.36
N GLY A 798 -32.36 20.23 -7.00
CA GLY A 798 -33.73 20.48 -7.41
C GLY A 798 -33.83 20.77 -8.91
N VAL A 799 -34.89 20.31 -9.56
CA VAL A 799 -35.24 20.77 -10.91
C VAL A 799 -35.79 22.20 -10.79
N SER A 800 -35.06 23.19 -11.29
CA SER A 800 -35.26 24.62 -11.01
C SER A 800 -36.68 25.16 -11.26
N GLU A 801 -37.40 24.54 -12.21
CA GLU A 801 -38.80 24.88 -12.50
C GLU A 801 -39.80 24.25 -11.55
N LYS A 802 -39.37 23.31 -10.70
CA LYS A 802 -40.24 22.54 -9.79
C LYS A 802 -39.87 22.73 -8.32
N THR A 803 -38.59 22.73 -8.01
CA THR A 803 -38.17 22.80 -6.61
C THR A 803 -36.80 23.44 -6.48
N ILE A 804 -36.50 24.04 -5.34
CA ILE A 804 -35.20 24.65 -5.05
C ILE A 804 -34.30 23.70 -4.26
N ASP A 805 -32.97 23.86 -4.42
CA ASP A 805 -31.95 23.07 -3.76
C ASP A 805 -32.12 23.07 -2.22
N SER A 806 -32.32 24.22 -1.61
CA SER A 806 -32.45 24.36 -0.16
C SER A 806 -33.58 23.50 0.43
N TYR A 807 -34.77 23.47 -0.21
CA TYR A 807 -35.87 22.63 0.23
C TYR A 807 -35.48 21.14 0.21
N ILE A 808 -34.96 20.66 -0.91
CA ILE A 808 -34.56 19.26 -1.06
C ILE A 808 -33.42 18.86 -0.10
N TYR A 809 -32.38 19.70 0.05
CA TYR A 809 -31.25 19.41 0.91
C TYR A 809 -31.67 19.24 2.36
N TYR A 810 -32.44 20.19 2.90
CA TYR A 810 -32.85 20.14 4.29
C TYR A 810 -33.97 19.13 4.54
N TRP A 811 -34.77 18.82 3.54
CA TRP A 811 -35.73 17.73 3.65
C TRP A 811 -35.00 16.37 3.74
N LEU A 812 -34.05 16.10 2.86
CA LEU A 812 -33.26 14.88 2.89
C LEU A 812 -32.43 14.72 4.18
N MET A 813 -31.84 15.82 4.67
CA MET A 813 -31.11 15.84 5.94
C MET A 813 -31.99 15.48 7.14
N GLN A 814 -33.25 15.84 7.15
CA GLN A 814 -34.21 15.47 8.20
C GLN A 814 -34.70 14.03 8.08
N HIS A 815 -34.70 13.48 6.87
CA HIS A 815 -35.27 12.17 6.58
C HIS A 815 -34.20 11.12 6.22
N LYS A 816 -33.01 11.20 6.83
CA LYS A 816 -31.92 10.26 6.62
C LYS A 816 -32.32 8.79 6.79
N ILE A 817 -33.23 8.50 7.73
CA ILE A 817 -33.71 7.12 7.95
C ILE A 817 -34.43 6.60 6.71
N LEU A 818 -35.26 7.40 6.05
CA LEU A 818 -35.94 7.00 4.81
C LEU A 818 -34.91 6.74 3.68
N VAL A 819 -33.90 7.59 3.60
CA VAL A 819 -32.82 7.41 2.61
C VAL A 819 -32.02 6.13 2.91
N TYR A 820 -31.70 5.88 4.18
CA TYR A 820 -31.00 4.67 4.60
C TYR A 820 -31.81 3.39 4.33
N GLN A 821 -33.14 3.44 4.52
CA GLN A 821 -34.06 2.33 4.23
C GLN A 821 -34.10 1.96 2.74
N CYS A 822 -33.68 2.83 1.84
CA CYS A 822 -33.47 2.49 0.43
C CYS A 822 -32.22 1.62 0.19
N GLY A 823 -31.48 1.28 1.22
CA GLY A 823 -30.32 0.40 1.11
C GLY A 823 -30.70 -1.06 0.94
N ARG A 824 -29.95 -1.76 0.09
CA ARG A 824 -30.00 -3.23 -0.03
C ARG A 824 -28.78 -3.84 0.63
N ALA A 825 -28.98 -4.80 1.54
CA ALA A 825 -27.91 -5.55 2.17
C ALA A 825 -27.31 -6.54 1.15
N THR A 826 -26.04 -6.32 0.82
CA THR A 826 -25.16 -7.24 0.11
C THR A 826 -23.95 -7.49 1.00
N ALA A 827 -22.76 -7.75 0.48
CA ALA A 827 -21.51 -7.72 1.28
C ALA A 827 -21.28 -6.36 1.97
N GLN A 828 -21.83 -5.28 1.37
CA GLN A 828 -21.95 -3.94 1.94
C GLN A 828 -23.35 -3.42 1.67
N MET A 829 -23.85 -2.50 2.54
CA MET A 829 -25.14 -1.84 2.32
C MET A 829 -25.01 -0.86 1.15
N ASN A 830 -25.76 -1.09 0.09
CA ASN A 830 -25.71 -0.30 -1.14
C ASN A 830 -27.06 0.36 -1.43
N MET A 831 -27.06 1.58 -1.95
CA MET A 831 -28.26 2.32 -2.31
C MET A 831 -28.99 1.68 -3.48
N ASP A 832 -30.27 1.36 -3.30
CA ASP A 832 -31.19 1.07 -4.39
C ASP A 832 -31.67 2.40 -5.00
N MET A 833 -31.18 2.71 -6.18
CA MET A 833 -31.45 3.98 -6.85
C MET A 833 -32.94 4.12 -7.25
N ASP A 834 -33.62 3.01 -7.54
CA ASP A 834 -35.04 3.04 -7.90
C ASP A 834 -35.91 3.27 -6.66
N ALA A 835 -35.54 2.66 -5.52
CA ALA A 835 -36.20 2.94 -4.24
C ALA A 835 -35.97 4.40 -3.83
N PHE A 836 -34.75 4.92 -3.97
CA PHE A 836 -34.41 6.30 -3.68
C PHE A 836 -35.25 7.30 -4.51
N ARG A 837 -35.39 7.09 -5.83
CA ARG A 837 -36.22 7.93 -6.71
C ARG A 837 -37.70 7.86 -6.39
N LYS A 838 -38.18 6.77 -5.80
CA LYS A 838 -39.57 6.55 -5.41
C LYS A 838 -39.92 7.12 -4.05
N ILE A 839 -38.95 7.64 -3.30
CA ILE A 839 -39.26 8.33 -2.02
C ILE A 839 -40.29 9.42 -2.30
N GLU A 840 -41.39 9.39 -1.60
CA GLU A 840 -42.43 10.42 -1.67
C GLU A 840 -42.12 11.56 -0.71
N ILE A 841 -42.00 12.77 -1.26
CA ILE A 841 -41.75 13.98 -0.51
C ILE A 841 -42.94 14.94 -0.61
N PRO A 842 -43.29 15.67 0.46
CA PRO A 842 -44.24 16.75 0.33
C PRO A 842 -43.65 17.81 -0.61
N HIS A 843 -44.52 18.37 -1.48
CA HIS A 843 -44.09 19.30 -2.52
C HIS A 843 -44.90 20.57 -2.47
N PRO A 844 -44.53 21.56 -1.66
CA PRO A 844 -45.17 22.87 -1.62
C PRO A 844 -44.97 23.63 -2.93
N PRO A 845 -45.79 24.60 -3.26
CA PRO A 845 -45.65 25.47 -4.43
C PRO A 845 -44.24 26.10 -4.49
N LEU A 846 -43.68 26.24 -5.70
CA LEU A 846 -42.34 26.78 -5.90
C LEU A 846 -42.17 28.19 -5.26
N ALA A 847 -43.20 29.05 -5.37
CA ALA A 847 -43.19 30.38 -4.77
C ALA A 847 -43.05 30.34 -3.23
N GLU A 848 -43.66 29.33 -2.58
CA GLU A 848 -43.51 29.10 -1.15
C GLU A 848 -42.11 28.60 -0.81
N GLN A 849 -41.58 27.64 -1.56
CA GLN A 849 -40.21 27.16 -1.38
C GLN A 849 -39.20 28.30 -1.53
N GLN A 850 -39.40 29.25 -2.46
CA GLN A 850 -38.51 30.38 -2.71
C GLN A 850 -38.35 31.30 -1.49
N THR A 851 -39.26 31.27 -0.54
CA THR A 851 -39.16 32.03 0.71
C THR A 851 -37.99 31.54 1.59
N LEU A 852 -37.47 30.33 1.36
CA LEU A 852 -36.28 29.77 2.04
C LEU A 852 -34.97 30.33 1.50
N GLN A 853 -34.98 30.95 0.33
CA GLN A 853 -33.72 31.33 -0.36
C GLN A 853 -32.87 32.34 0.43
N PRO A 854 -33.44 33.37 1.09
CA PRO A 854 -32.62 34.31 1.88
C PRO A 854 -31.89 33.64 3.03
N ASP A 855 -32.55 32.74 3.78
CA ASP A 855 -31.93 32.01 4.89
C ASP A 855 -30.86 31.05 4.38
N PHE A 856 -31.05 30.42 3.24
CA PHE A 856 -30.10 29.56 2.60
C PHE A 856 -28.83 30.32 2.12
N ASP A 857 -29.02 31.50 1.57
CA ASP A 857 -27.92 32.37 1.17
C ASP A 857 -27.14 32.89 2.39
N GLU A 858 -27.82 33.16 3.52
CA GLU A 858 -27.16 33.51 4.77
C GLU A 858 -26.33 32.31 5.31
N ILE A 859 -26.87 31.10 5.28
CA ILE A 859 -26.13 29.87 5.64
C ILE A 859 -24.85 29.73 4.79
N ARG A 860 -24.96 29.92 3.48
CA ARG A 860 -23.79 29.90 2.58
C ARG A 860 -22.74 30.95 2.94
N HIS A 861 -23.21 32.18 3.21
CA HIS A 861 -22.33 33.27 3.59
C HIS A 861 -21.61 33.02 4.93
N LYS A 862 -22.29 32.42 5.91
CA LYS A 862 -21.65 32.03 7.18
C LYS A 862 -20.58 30.95 6.99
N HIS A 863 -20.81 29.96 6.14
CA HIS A 863 -19.78 28.99 5.80
C HIS A 863 -18.52 29.65 5.21
N GLU A 864 -18.68 30.64 4.31
CA GLU A 864 -17.54 31.37 3.75
C GLU A 864 -16.83 32.24 4.80
N LYS A 865 -17.56 32.89 5.72
CA LYS A 865 -16.96 33.62 6.83
C LYS A 865 -16.17 32.70 7.75
N ILE A 866 -16.72 31.55 8.14
CA ILE A 866 -16.05 30.57 8.99
C ILE A 866 -14.74 30.13 8.33
N LYS A 867 -14.78 29.78 7.04
CA LYS A 867 -13.60 29.41 6.27
C LYS A 867 -12.55 30.53 6.24
N THR A 868 -12.99 31.76 6.02
CA THR A 868 -12.15 32.96 5.98
C THR A 868 -11.49 33.21 7.35
N TYR A 869 -12.23 33.13 8.43
CA TYR A 869 -11.71 33.38 9.77
C TYR A 869 -10.73 32.27 10.20
N LYS A 870 -11.03 30.99 9.89
CA LYS A 870 -10.09 29.87 10.11
C LYS A 870 -8.80 30.04 9.31
N SER A 871 -8.92 30.47 8.05
CA SER A 871 -7.74 30.78 7.23
C SER A 871 -6.90 31.91 7.83
N LYS A 872 -7.57 33.02 8.25
CA LYS A 872 -6.89 34.15 8.89
C LYS A 872 -6.20 33.76 10.19
N ALA A 873 -6.81 32.89 11.00
CA ALA A 873 -6.17 32.36 12.22
C ALA A 873 -4.91 31.54 11.88
N GLN A 874 -4.98 30.69 10.85
CA GLN A 874 -3.81 29.92 10.38
C GLN A 874 -2.73 30.83 9.79
N ASP A 875 -3.11 31.83 9.01
CA ASP A 875 -2.17 32.80 8.44
C ASP A 875 -1.53 33.67 9.53
N ALA A 876 -2.27 34.02 10.58
CA ALA A 876 -1.73 34.71 11.75
C ALA A 876 -0.65 33.84 12.43
N ILE A 877 -0.92 32.53 12.61
CA ILE A 877 0.07 31.60 13.13
C ILE A 877 1.32 31.59 12.23
N ARG A 878 1.16 31.45 10.92
CA ARG A 878 2.29 31.39 9.97
C ARG A 878 3.12 32.67 9.92
N ARG A 879 2.47 33.83 10.03
CA ARG A 879 3.12 35.16 9.94
C ARG A 879 3.76 35.58 11.24
N LEU A 880 3.12 35.29 12.37
CA LEU A 880 3.50 35.78 13.68
C LEU A 880 4.39 34.82 14.46
N ILE A 881 4.35 33.52 14.10
CA ILE A 881 5.19 32.49 14.69
C ILE A 881 6.17 31.99 13.62
N PRO A 882 7.48 32.23 13.78
CA PRO A 882 8.48 31.77 12.84
C PRO A 882 8.47 30.25 12.70
N SER A 883 8.43 29.76 11.46
CA SER A 883 8.58 28.33 11.17
C SER A 883 10.06 27.97 11.15
N ALA A 884 10.47 26.83 11.71
CA ALA A 884 11.78 26.27 11.47
C ALA A 884 11.83 25.77 10.02
N GLY A 885 12.38 26.56 9.10
CA GLY A 885 12.56 26.22 7.69
C GLY A 885 11.36 26.68 6.82
N ALA A 886 11.35 27.94 6.46
CA ALA A 886 10.82 28.44 5.21
C ALA A 886 12.00 28.62 4.24
#